data_c78b5dcf5a5ab13d1d959fee39cf7696
#
_entry.id   c78b5dcf5a5ab13d1d959fee39cf7696
#
_cell.length_a   1.000
_cell.length_b   1.000
_cell.length_c   1.000
_cell.angle_alpha   90.00
_cell.angle_beta   90.00
_cell.angle_gamma   90.00
#
_symmetry.space_group_name_H-M   'P 1'
#
loop_
_entity.id
_entity.type
_entity.pdbx_description
1 polymer ?
#
loop_
_entity_poly.entity_id
_entity_poly.type
_entity_poly.pdbx_seq_one_letter_code
_entity_poly.pdbx_strand_id
1 'polypeptide(L)'
;LKLGLYVPEGYAKGGHVTPEFKHSSDQIENQARQWSASQSQSFLASRLGEAGLLGPPNQDALATVFPPIADYAFLSDCENSCLVAPTGAIEWLCLPKPHDPSVFGTILDRAAGSFRLAPVDSAVPAHRQYVPGTMVLATTWQTRSGWLVVTDFLAVSPWYRTGDRSDLHRRTPGDFDARHILVRSAVCLHGNVDILLNCEPSFDYGRADAEWEYTGPNYDQVTTTNPDFERLTLTGDMRFGIEGRSVRARHRLTEGESTFVVLGWTDEAPPSTRAQVDTCRAETSRFWRDWIDGGKFPDHPWRELLQRSALTLKGLTYAPTGAMLAAPTTSLPEQPGGQRNWDYRYTWTRDTAFTLRALHVLGFDTEADDFLAFLGDVLEPKGRTVGGVAKLRGDLQVLYPVDGDTALSETELDHLTGYLGSRPVRNGNAAYNQVQFDILGAIVDCVFEHTRTRDSLSERSWRIVVQAVETALKCWRDTDRGIWEMRGEPKHFTFSKVMCWVAADRGARLAALRGDKERADLWWSAALEIHADVCDNALSDKGYFAQSYGSDELDASLLLLPRLGFLPPEDDRIRATVLAIASELSDGAFVYRYRTDVTDDGLEGQPEGSFTACSFWLVSALVEIGELEQARTQCEKLVGAASTLGLYGEEIDPTTSRHLGNFPQALTHLALINAVLHVIEAEQRTNGKSIGPAGSPSWWSAAGKDDRPNPIP
;
A
#
# COMPACT_ATOMS: atom_id res chain seq x y z
N LEU A 1 -25.74 22.73 18.52
CA LEU A 1 -24.32 22.43 18.29
C LEU A 1 -24.15 21.92 16.86
N LYS A 2 -23.71 22.80 15.97
CA LYS A 2 -23.30 22.38 14.61
C LYS A 2 -21.92 21.76 14.74
N LEU A 3 -21.87 20.47 14.99
CA LEU A 3 -20.66 19.69 14.77
C LEU A 3 -20.29 19.83 13.30
N GLY A 4 -19.09 20.33 12.99
CA GLY A 4 -18.55 20.37 11.63
C GLY A 4 -18.20 19.00 11.06
N LEU A 5 -18.96 17.97 11.40
CA LEU A 5 -19.07 16.68 10.78
C LEU A 5 -20.20 16.82 9.76
N TYR A 6 -19.83 16.94 8.50
CA TYR A 6 -20.63 16.96 7.28
C TYR A 6 -22.13 17.23 7.44
N VAL A 7 -22.58 18.43 7.12
CA VAL A 7 -23.96 18.72 6.78
C VAL A 7 -23.98 18.91 5.25
N PRO A 8 -24.75 18.12 4.47
CA PRO A 8 -24.93 18.38 3.05
C PRO A 8 -25.45 19.81 2.84
N GLU A 9 -24.90 20.54 1.88
CA GLU A 9 -25.42 21.83 1.44
C GLU A 9 -26.89 21.67 1.02
N GLY A 10 -27.80 22.22 1.81
CA GLY A 10 -29.24 22.19 1.56
C GLY A 10 -30.11 22.42 2.80
N TYR A 11 -29.54 22.33 4.00
CA TYR A 11 -30.31 22.53 5.24
C TYR A 11 -29.76 23.64 6.14
N ALA A 12 -29.66 24.84 5.61
CA ALA A 12 -29.42 26.04 6.39
C ALA A 12 -30.68 26.91 6.44
N LYS A 13 -31.73 26.47 7.12
CA LYS A 13 -32.77 27.34 7.70
C LYS A 13 -33.56 26.54 8.72
N GLY A 14 -33.33 26.88 10.00
CA GLY A 14 -34.21 26.74 11.15
C GLY A 14 -35.00 25.42 11.25
N GLY A 15 -34.48 24.44 11.98
CA GLY A 15 -35.25 23.26 12.24
C GLY A 15 -34.56 22.33 13.23
N HIS A 16 -35.33 21.76 14.11
CA HIS A 16 -34.98 20.82 15.16
C HIS A 16 -33.96 19.76 14.68
N VAL A 17 -33.02 19.39 15.57
CA VAL A 17 -32.12 18.23 15.40
C VAL A 17 -32.97 17.00 15.14
N THR A 18 -32.83 16.41 13.93
CA THR A 18 -33.59 15.22 13.56
C THR A 18 -33.11 13.98 14.33
N PRO A 19 -33.95 12.95 14.52
CA PRO A 19 -33.60 11.71 15.23
C PRO A 19 -32.34 10.99 14.72
N GLU A 20 -31.99 11.16 13.45
CA GLU A 20 -30.82 10.54 12.80
C GLU A 20 -29.47 11.01 13.38
N PHE A 21 -29.38 12.25 13.86
CA PHE A 21 -28.14 12.75 14.51
C PHE A 21 -27.92 12.20 15.91
N LYS A 22 -29.02 11.94 16.65
CA LYS A 22 -28.95 11.22 17.93
C LYS A 22 -28.50 9.77 17.74
N HIS A 23 -28.98 9.11 16.64
CA HIS A 23 -28.59 7.74 16.32
C HIS A 23 -27.11 7.62 16.00
N SER A 24 -26.47 8.59 15.34
CA SER A 24 -25.04 8.51 15.00
C SER A 24 -24.14 8.74 16.23
N SER A 25 -24.52 9.64 17.16
CA SER A 25 -23.77 9.82 18.40
C SER A 25 -23.94 8.65 19.36
N ASP A 26 -25.12 8.08 19.42
CA ASP A 26 -25.42 6.88 20.22
C ASP A 26 -24.75 5.63 19.64
N GLN A 27 -24.59 5.55 18.30
CA GLN A 27 -23.81 4.50 17.63
C GLN A 27 -22.32 4.62 17.94
N ILE A 28 -21.75 5.82 17.88
CA ILE A 28 -20.34 6.07 18.22
C ILE A 28 -20.10 5.74 19.70
N GLU A 29 -21.01 6.13 20.59
CA GLU A 29 -20.91 5.84 22.01
C GLU A 29 -21.09 4.34 22.33
N ASN A 30 -21.98 3.64 21.65
CA ASN A 30 -22.15 2.18 21.76
C ASN A 30 -20.99 1.41 21.16
N GLN A 31 -20.47 1.84 20.00
CA GLN A 31 -19.27 1.25 19.40
C GLN A 31 -18.04 1.48 20.27
N ALA A 32 -17.86 2.68 20.84
CA ALA A 32 -16.78 2.96 21.78
C ALA A 32 -16.86 2.08 23.05
N ARG A 33 -18.05 1.78 23.54
CA ARG A 33 -18.25 0.86 24.69
C ARG A 33 -17.99 -0.60 24.32
N GLN A 34 -18.33 -1.03 23.11
CA GLN A 34 -18.03 -2.38 22.62
C GLN A 34 -16.54 -2.57 22.31
N TRP A 35 -15.86 -1.51 21.84
CA TRP A 35 -14.45 -1.55 21.50
C TRP A 35 -13.52 -1.55 22.75
N SER A 36 -13.99 -1.11 23.91
CA SER A 36 -13.26 -1.20 25.18
C SER A 36 -12.87 -2.64 25.57
N ALA A 37 -13.40 -3.62 24.85
CA ALA A 37 -13.13 -5.05 25.03
C ALA A 37 -12.22 -5.65 23.91
N SER A 38 -11.64 -4.82 23.01
CA SER A 38 -10.83 -5.36 21.90
C SER A 38 -9.42 -5.79 22.35
N GLN A 39 -8.88 -6.79 21.61
CA GLN A 39 -7.58 -7.40 21.92
C GLN A 39 -6.39 -6.40 21.92
N SER A 40 -6.42 -5.34 21.12
CA SER A 40 -5.39 -4.30 21.09
C SER A 40 -5.27 -3.52 22.39
N GLN A 41 -6.40 -3.23 23.04
CA GLN A 41 -6.40 -2.58 24.36
C GLN A 41 -5.84 -3.50 25.45
N SER A 42 -6.15 -4.81 25.38
CA SER A 42 -5.64 -5.78 26.33
C SER A 42 -4.13 -5.96 26.19
N PHE A 43 -3.59 -5.87 24.97
CA PHE A 43 -2.15 -5.95 24.70
C PHE A 43 -1.39 -4.71 25.20
N LEU A 44 -1.84 -3.50 24.86
CA LEU A 44 -1.24 -2.26 25.39
C LEU A 44 -1.39 -2.17 26.92
N ALA A 45 -2.55 -2.53 27.44
CA ALA A 45 -2.79 -2.58 28.88
C ALA A 45 -1.92 -3.64 29.59
N SER A 46 -1.70 -4.82 28.97
CA SER A 46 -0.79 -5.85 29.48
C SER A 46 0.66 -5.36 29.50
N ARG A 47 1.14 -4.76 28.41
CA ARG A 47 2.49 -4.21 28.33
C ARG A 47 2.71 -3.03 29.29
N LEU A 48 1.71 -2.16 29.45
CA LEU A 48 1.74 -1.08 30.43
C LEU A 48 1.70 -1.63 31.87
N GLY A 49 0.99 -2.75 32.10
CA GLY A 49 0.97 -3.47 33.36
C GLY A 49 2.30 -4.17 33.68
N GLU A 50 2.91 -4.84 32.72
CA GLU A 50 4.24 -5.46 32.81
C GLU A 50 5.35 -4.44 33.09
N ALA A 51 5.21 -3.22 32.56
CA ALA A 51 6.12 -2.11 32.81
C ALA A 51 5.88 -1.37 34.14
N GLY A 52 4.91 -1.84 34.97
CA GLY A 52 4.58 -1.19 36.25
C GLY A 52 3.82 0.12 36.13
N LEU A 53 3.20 0.37 34.97
CA LEU A 53 2.60 1.65 34.58
C LEU A 53 1.07 1.73 34.79
N LEU A 54 0.52 0.99 35.76
CA LEU A 54 -0.88 1.06 36.18
C LEU A 54 -1.21 2.32 37.02
N GLY A 55 -0.58 3.45 36.67
CA GLY A 55 -0.86 4.80 37.18
C GLY A 55 -1.25 5.74 36.03
N PRO A 56 -1.45 7.05 36.28
CA PRO A 56 -1.51 8.01 35.19
C PRO A 56 -0.25 7.85 34.34
N PRO A 57 -0.38 7.68 33.01
CA PRO A 57 0.75 7.28 32.18
C PRO A 57 1.87 8.32 32.30
N ASN A 58 3.03 7.88 32.75
CA ASN A 58 4.24 8.67 32.58
C ASN A 58 4.49 8.78 31.07
N GLN A 59 4.53 10.00 30.54
CA GLN A 59 4.72 10.23 29.12
C GLN A 59 6.04 9.65 28.61
N ASP A 60 7.08 9.65 29.45
CA ASP A 60 8.39 9.07 29.11
C ASP A 60 8.30 7.54 28.94
N ALA A 61 7.40 6.88 29.65
CA ALA A 61 7.21 5.45 29.53
C ALA A 61 6.42 5.05 28.28
N LEU A 62 5.49 5.89 27.78
CA LEU A 62 4.81 5.70 26.50
C LEU A 62 5.77 5.81 25.31
N ALA A 63 6.79 6.64 25.43
CA ALA A 63 7.81 6.82 24.41
C ALA A 63 8.66 5.56 24.19
N THR A 64 8.68 4.60 25.12
CA THR A 64 9.53 3.39 25.03
C THR A 64 8.79 2.18 24.46
N VAL A 65 7.47 2.21 24.29
CA VAL A 65 6.67 1.08 23.80
C VAL A 65 6.45 1.20 22.30
N PHE A 66 6.81 0.16 21.53
CA PHE A 66 6.45 0.04 20.13
C PHE A 66 4.99 -0.45 20.01
N PRO A 67 4.07 0.34 19.41
CA PRO A 67 2.73 -0.14 19.10
C PRO A 67 2.79 -1.32 18.11
N PRO A 68 1.80 -2.24 18.13
CA PRO A 68 1.65 -3.25 17.08
C PRO A 68 1.56 -2.61 15.69
N ILE A 69 2.17 -3.22 14.68
CA ILE A 69 2.18 -2.71 13.31
C ILE A 69 0.75 -2.46 12.79
N ALA A 70 -0.18 -3.38 13.07
CA ALA A 70 -1.59 -3.25 12.67
C ALA A 70 -2.33 -2.05 13.31
N ASP A 71 -1.79 -1.47 14.38
CA ASP A 71 -2.43 -0.38 15.10
C ASP A 71 -2.09 1.00 14.52
N TYR A 72 -1.20 1.10 13.54
CA TYR A 72 -0.93 2.36 12.86
C TYR A 72 -2.03 2.70 11.85
N ALA A 73 -2.37 3.99 11.74
CA ALA A 73 -3.19 4.52 10.67
C ALA A 73 -2.29 5.10 9.58
N PHE A 74 -2.68 4.91 8.33
CA PHE A 74 -1.99 5.40 7.15
C PHE A 74 -2.69 6.64 6.61
N LEU A 75 -1.96 7.74 6.42
CA LEU A 75 -2.44 8.97 5.77
C LEU A 75 -1.59 9.24 4.54
N SER A 76 -2.20 9.81 3.50
CA SER A 76 -1.51 10.18 2.26
C SER A 76 -2.18 11.38 1.58
N ASP A 77 -1.39 12.13 0.81
CA ASP A 77 -1.82 13.13 -0.17
C ASP A 77 -1.45 12.74 -1.61
N CYS A 78 -1.06 11.47 -1.83
CA CYS A 78 -0.53 10.93 -3.07
C CYS A 78 0.86 11.48 -3.49
N GLU A 79 1.57 12.12 -2.59
CA GLU A 79 2.99 12.52 -2.74
C GLU A 79 3.78 12.13 -1.50
N ASN A 80 3.27 12.48 -0.33
CA ASN A 80 3.82 12.07 0.95
C ASN A 80 2.84 11.17 1.70
N SER A 81 3.37 10.46 2.67
CA SER A 81 2.58 9.58 3.52
C SER A 81 3.13 9.57 4.94
N CYS A 82 2.25 9.37 5.90
CA CYS A 82 2.66 9.23 7.29
C CYS A 82 1.86 8.15 8.03
N LEU A 83 2.44 7.65 9.12
CA LEU A 83 1.79 6.69 10.00
C LEU A 83 1.49 7.34 11.37
N VAL A 84 0.24 7.19 11.78
CA VAL A 84 -0.28 7.70 13.05
C VAL A 84 -0.42 6.54 14.03
N ALA A 85 0.36 6.55 15.10
CA ALA A 85 0.28 5.58 16.17
C ALA A 85 -1.01 5.72 16.99
N PRO A 86 -1.46 4.66 17.70
CA PRO A 86 -2.62 4.75 18.59
C PRO A 86 -2.44 5.77 19.73
N THR A 87 -1.21 6.11 20.07
CA THR A 87 -0.86 7.16 21.04
C THR A 87 -1.18 8.59 20.58
N GLY A 88 -1.62 8.76 19.33
CA GLY A 88 -1.82 10.06 18.67
C GLY A 88 -0.52 10.72 18.20
N ALA A 89 0.58 9.95 18.08
CA ALA A 89 1.84 10.43 17.53
C ALA A 89 1.96 10.06 16.04
N ILE A 90 2.45 11.00 15.22
CA ILE A 90 3.03 10.67 13.92
C ILE A 90 4.41 10.07 14.21
N GLU A 91 4.59 8.81 13.85
CA GLU A 91 5.81 8.06 14.13
C GLU A 91 6.59 7.67 12.88
N TRP A 92 6.03 7.99 11.71
CA TRP A 92 6.68 7.83 10.42
C TRP A 92 6.29 8.94 9.45
N LEU A 93 7.26 9.64 8.91
CA LEU A 93 7.14 10.62 7.81
C LEU A 93 8.51 10.85 7.19
N CYS A 94 8.63 10.69 5.88
CA CYS A 94 9.80 10.99 5.07
C CYS A 94 9.57 12.24 4.23
N LEU A 95 10.57 13.09 4.09
CA LEU A 95 10.50 14.35 3.35
C LEU A 95 11.79 14.61 2.57
N PRO A 96 11.73 15.26 1.39
CA PRO A 96 10.53 15.69 0.66
C PRO A 96 9.80 14.56 -0.08
N LYS A 97 10.46 13.44 -0.36
CA LYS A 97 9.87 12.29 -1.08
C LYS A 97 9.72 11.07 -0.15
N PRO A 98 8.88 10.09 -0.50
CA PRO A 98 8.66 8.91 0.35
C PRO A 98 9.92 8.09 0.64
N HIS A 99 10.89 8.05 -0.30
CA HIS A 99 12.14 7.28 -0.16
C HIS A 99 13.30 8.11 0.42
N ASP A 100 13.10 9.39 0.67
CA ASP A 100 14.08 10.26 1.34
C ASP A 100 14.16 9.94 2.84
N PRO A 101 15.15 10.50 3.57
CA PRO A 101 15.30 10.27 4.99
C PRO A 101 14.08 10.66 5.81
N SER A 102 13.81 9.92 6.87
CA SER A 102 12.71 10.24 7.77
C SER A 102 12.98 11.49 8.61
N VAL A 103 11.91 12.24 8.86
CA VAL A 103 11.84 13.37 9.79
C VAL A 103 11.20 12.94 11.12
N PHE A 104 10.23 12.02 11.03
CA PHE A 104 9.70 11.29 12.16
C PHE A 104 9.92 9.80 11.90
N GLY A 105 10.68 9.16 12.78
CA GLY A 105 11.15 7.80 12.61
C GLY A 105 10.99 6.91 13.84
N THR A 106 10.19 7.33 14.85
CA THR A 106 10.01 6.58 16.10
C THR A 106 9.44 5.19 15.93
N ILE A 107 8.87 4.84 14.78
CA ILE A 107 8.50 3.46 14.45
C ILE A 107 9.73 2.53 14.35
N LEU A 108 10.92 3.05 13.98
CA LEU A 108 12.16 2.31 13.86
C LEU A 108 13.06 2.47 15.09
N ASP A 109 13.10 3.67 15.66
CA ASP A 109 13.87 3.96 16.86
C ASP A 109 13.15 5.01 17.70
N ARG A 110 12.88 4.71 18.95
CA ARG A 110 12.08 5.58 19.84
C ARG A 110 12.66 6.98 20.06
N ALA A 111 13.94 7.21 19.69
CA ALA A 111 14.58 8.51 19.73
C ALA A 111 14.58 9.28 18.40
N ALA A 112 14.09 8.66 17.30
CA ALA A 112 14.19 9.21 15.93
C ALA A 112 13.06 10.17 15.53
N GLY A 113 12.52 10.92 16.47
CA GLY A 113 11.56 12.01 16.23
C GLY A 113 10.10 11.58 16.09
N SER A 114 9.18 12.38 16.67
CA SER A 114 7.74 12.17 16.58
C SER A 114 6.95 13.48 16.69
N PHE A 115 5.68 13.44 16.27
CA PHE A 115 4.77 14.57 16.43
C PHE A 115 3.45 14.11 17.07
N ARG A 116 3.30 14.34 18.36
CA ARG A 116 2.15 13.91 19.14
C ARG A 116 1.16 15.07 19.42
N LEU A 117 -0.14 14.79 19.21
CA LEU A 117 -1.26 15.61 19.67
C LEU A 117 -2.30 14.69 20.31
N ALA A 118 -2.46 14.75 21.64
CA ALA A 118 -3.33 13.84 22.37
C ALA A 118 -3.69 14.41 23.77
N PRO A 119 -4.68 13.84 24.47
CA PRO A 119 -4.92 14.18 25.88
C PRO A 119 -3.70 13.93 26.75
N VAL A 120 -3.57 14.73 27.81
CA VAL A 120 -2.47 14.60 28.79
C VAL A 120 -2.61 13.32 29.63
N ASP A 121 -3.83 12.92 29.95
CA ASP A 121 -4.17 11.87 30.92
C ASP A 121 -4.66 10.57 30.28
N SER A 122 -4.56 10.42 28.97
CA SER A 122 -4.94 9.20 28.25
C SER A 122 -3.86 8.78 27.25
N ALA A 123 -3.54 7.48 27.28
CA ALA A 123 -2.55 6.88 26.39
C ALA A 123 -3.16 6.08 25.25
N VAL A 124 -4.42 5.63 25.42
CA VAL A 124 -5.11 4.74 24.49
C VAL A 124 -6.42 5.40 24.08
N PRO A 125 -6.68 5.52 22.76
CA PRO A 125 -7.95 6.08 22.28
C PRO A 125 -9.11 5.12 22.54
N ALA A 126 -10.29 5.68 22.69
CA ALA A 126 -11.52 4.89 22.79
C ALA A 126 -11.94 4.32 21.44
N HIS A 127 -11.68 5.05 20.34
CA HIS A 127 -12.02 4.63 18.98
C HIS A 127 -11.17 5.35 17.95
N ARG A 128 -10.91 4.67 16.83
CA ARG A 128 -10.22 5.23 15.67
C ARG A 128 -10.92 4.78 14.39
N GLN A 129 -11.16 5.71 13.49
CA GLN A 129 -11.78 5.41 12.20
C GLN A 129 -11.38 6.45 11.15
N TYR A 130 -11.42 6.08 9.90
CA TYR A 130 -11.39 7.07 8.83
C TYR A 130 -12.78 7.67 8.62
N VAL A 131 -12.81 8.94 8.27
CA VAL A 131 -14.04 9.54 7.74
C VAL A 131 -14.43 8.77 6.48
N PRO A 132 -15.67 8.28 6.35
CA PRO A 132 -16.09 7.41 5.26
C PRO A 132 -15.69 7.95 3.87
N GLY A 133 -15.09 7.08 3.04
CA GLY A 133 -14.61 7.40 1.70
C GLY A 133 -13.39 8.32 1.64
N THR A 134 -12.61 8.44 2.73
CA THR A 134 -11.46 9.36 2.77
C THR A 134 -10.23 8.73 3.43
N MET A 135 -9.11 9.48 3.36
CA MET A 135 -7.89 9.24 4.15
C MET A 135 -7.77 10.20 5.35
N VAL A 136 -8.88 10.76 5.81
CA VAL A 136 -8.97 11.62 7.00
C VAL A 136 -9.23 10.73 8.21
N LEU A 137 -8.29 10.70 9.16
CA LEU A 137 -8.40 9.90 10.39
C LEU A 137 -9.11 10.68 11.47
N ALA A 138 -10.06 10.08 12.16
CA ALA A 138 -10.67 10.56 13.38
C ALA A 138 -10.32 9.63 14.56
N THR A 139 -9.63 10.16 15.56
CA THR A 139 -9.26 9.46 16.80
C THR A 139 -10.06 10.02 17.95
N THR A 140 -10.90 9.20 18.58
CA THR A 140 -11.75 9.59 19.72
C THR A 140 -11.08 9.15 21.01
N TRP A 141 -10.95 10.07 21.94
CA TRP A 141 -10.38 9.86 23.26
C TRP A 141 -11.44 10.04 24.34
N GLN A 142 -11.49 9.10 25.26
CA GLN A 142 -12.25 9.21 26.47
C GLN A 142 -11.27 9.46 27.63
N THR A 143 -11.43 10.58 28.32
CA THR A 143 -10.66 10.92 29.51
C THR A 143 -11.55 10.90 30.74
N ARG A 144 -10.99 11.11 31.93
CA ARG A 144 -11.77 11.20 33.15
C ARG A 144 -12.69 12.42 33.21
N SER A 145 -12.34 13.47 32.46
CA SER A 145 -13.01 14.77 32.49
C SER A 145 -13.79 15.12 31.24
N GLY A 146 -13.65 14.35 30.15
CA GLY A 146 -14.34 14.66 28.90
C GLY A 146 -14.01 13.76 27.75
N TRP A 147 -14.55 14.11 26.59
CA TRP A 147 -14.35 13.43 25.30
C TRP A 147 -13.69 14.37 24.29
N LEU A 148 -12.69 13.87 23.61
CA LEU A 148 -11.94 14.59 22.59
C LEU A 148 -11.94 13.80 21.28
N VAL A 149 -12.10 14.50 20.15
CA VAL A 149 -11.80 13.95 18.83
C VAL A 149 -10.62 14.70 18.24
N VAL A 150 -9.59 13.96 17.84
CA VAL A 150 -8.47 14.48 17.04
C VAL A 150 -8.67 14.02 15.61
N THR A 151 -8.59 14.96 14.67
CA THR A 151 -8.68 14.68 13.22
C THR A 151 -7.35 14.99 12.57
N ASP A 152 -6.77 14.00 11.87
CA ASP A 152 -5.47 14.05 11.24
C ASP A 152 -5.60 13.78 9.73
N PHE A 153 -4.93 14.57 8.90
CA PHE A 153 -4.86 14.36 7.45
C PHE A 153 -3.70 15.08 6.80
N LEU A 154 -3.18 14.51 5.72
CA LEU A 154 -2.34 15.19 4.74
C LEU A 154 -3.26 15.91 3.75
N ALA A 155 -3.02 17.21 3.48
CA ALA A 155 -3.97 18.04 2.78
C ALA A 155 -3.79 17.98 1.27
N VAL A 156 -4.90 17.81 0.57
CA VAL A 156 -5.02 17.88 -0.88
C VAL A 156 -5.95 19.03 -1.24
N SER A 157 -5.63 19.79 -2.28
CA SER A 157 -6.45 20.89 -2.75
C SER A 157 -6.63 20.87 -4.27
N PRO A 158 -7.64 21.58 -4.80
CA PRO A 158 -7.72 21.78 -6.24
C PRO A 158 -6.45 22.43 -6.77
N TRP A 159 -6.03 22.04 -7.97
CA TRP A 159 -4.90 22.62 -8.64
C TRP A 159 -5.17 24.09 -9.04
N TYR A 160 -4.42 25.03 -8.48
CA TYR A 160 -4.46 26.44 -8.92
C TYR A 160 -3.11 27.00 -9.35
N ARG A 161 -2.06 26.20 -9.30
CA ARG A 161 -0.74 26.69 -9.74
C ARG A 161 -0.75 26.91 -11.24
N THR A 162 -0.47 28.15 -11.64
CA THR A 162 -0.33 28.56 -13.05
C THR A 162 1.11 28.39 -13.55
N GLY A 163 1.97 27.71 -12.78
CA GLY A 163 3.37 27.49 -13.13
C GLY A 163 3.56 26.54 -14.30
N ASP A 164 4.78 26.50 -14.81
CA ASP A 164 5.17 25.64 -15.91
C ASP A 164 4.90 24.16 -15.53
N ARG A 165 4.01 23.53 -16.29
CA ARG A 165 3.60 22.12 -16.12
C ARG A 165 4.51 21.14 -16.83
N SER A 166 5.63 21.61 -17.39
CA SER A 166 6.51 20.77 -18.20
C SER A 166 7.06 19.55 -17.48
N ASP A 167 7.13 19.60 -16.14
CA ASP A 167 7.64 18.54 -15.30
C ASP A 167 6.55 17.63 -14.70
N LEU A 168 5.27 18.01 -14.83
CA LEU A 168 4.14 17.28 -14.25
C LEU A 168 3.32 16.63 -15.37
N HIS A 169 3.68 15.46 -15.75
CA HIS A 169 3.38 14.87 -17.02
C HIS A 169 1.92 14.78 -17.44
N ARG A 170 0.90 14.87 -16.57
CA ARG A 170 -0.43 14.43 -17.02
C ARG A 170 -1.61 14.92 -16.22
N ARG A 171 -1.42 15.85 -15.31
CA ARG A 171 -2.56 16.42 -14.60
C ARG A 171 -3.31 17.41 -15.51
N THR A 172 -4.62 17.24 -15.58
CA THR A 172 -5.50 18.16 -16.32
C THR A 172 -5.82 19.40 -15.49
N PRO A 173 -6.24 20.52 -16.12
CA PRO A 173 -6.81 21.65 -15.38
C PRO A 173 -8.03 21.19 -14.59
N GLY A 174 -8.04 21.35 -13.29
CA GLY A 174 -9.09 20.86 -12.39
C GLY A 174 -8.69 19.68 -11.53
N ASP A 175 -7.51 19.09 -11.76
CA ASP A 175 -6.94 18.07 -10.87
C ASP A 175 -6.60 18.65 -9.49
N PHE A 176 -6.44 17.74 -8.55
CA PHE A 176 -6.01 18.07 -7.19
C PHE A 176 -4.48 17.94 -7.06
N ASP A 177 -3.92 18.64 -6.07
CA ASP A 177 -2.49 18.66 -5.78
C ASP A 177 -2.22 18.56 -4.29
N ALA A 178 -1.14 17.90 -3.90
CA ALA A 178 -0.67 17.85 -2.53
C ALA A 178 -0.29 19.27 -2.06
N ARG A 179 -0.71 19.61 -0.85
CA ARG A 179 -0.37 20.91 -0.24
C ARG A 179 0.89 20.85 0.60
N HIS A 180 1.48 19.70 0.73
CA HIS A 180 2.67 19.47 1.56
C HIS A 180 2.49 20.00 2.99
N ILE A 181 1.32 19.75 3.56
CA ILE A 181 1.00 20.07 4.95
C ILE A 181 0.29 18.89 5.63
N LEU A 182 0.67 18.64 6.88
CA LEU A 182 -0.04 17.76 7.80
C LEU A 182 -0.90 18.62 8.73
N VAL A 183 -2.20 18.39 8.71
CA VAL A 183 -3.18 19.11 9.54
C VAL A 183 -3.65 18.19 10.66
N ARG A 184 -3.61 18.71 11.88
CA ARG A 184 -4.11 18.06 13.09
C ARG A 184 -5.05 19.00 13.82
N SER A 185 -6.29 18.59 14.02
CA SER A 185 -7.29 19.42 14.74
C SER A 185 -7.96 18.62 15.86
N ALA A 186 -8.18 19.27 16.98
CA ALA A 186 -8.81 18.66 18.16
C ALA A 186 -10.09 19.41 18.54
N VAL A 187 -11.14 18.67 18.92
CA VAL A 187 -12.43 19.21 19.36
C VAL A 187 -12.85 18.51 20.65
N CYS A 188 -13.17 19.24 21.69
CA CYS A 188 -13.78 18.71 22.92
C CYS A 188 -15.28 18.51 22.69
N LEU A 189 -15.74 17.26 22.71
CA LEU A 189 -17.15 16.94 22.47
C LEU A 189 -18.01 17.06 23.74
N HIS A 190 -17.39 16.80 24.88
CA HIS A 190 -18.09 16.84 26.18
C HIS A 190 -17.10 17.09 27.31
N GLY A 191 -17.52 17.85 28.32
CA GLY A 191 -16.73 18.13 29.51
C GLY A 191 -15.55 19.08 29.26
N ASN A 192 -14.37 18.70 29.72
CA ASN A 192 -13.13 19.41 29.45
C ASN A 192 -11.96 18.45 29.33
N VAL A 193 -11.00 18.75 28.45
CA VAL A 193 -9.82 17.92 28.20
C VAL A 193 -8.58 18.79 28.11
N ASP A 194 -7.58 18.46 28.91
CA ASP A 194 -6.22 19.01 28.74
C ASP A 194 -5.51 18.23 27.64
N ILE A 195 -5.08 18.92 26.58
CA ILE A 195 -4.30 18.35 25.48
C ILE A 195 -2.84 18.75 25.57
N LEU A 196 -1.99 17.87 25.06
CA LEU A 196 -0.55 18.10 24.88
C LEU A 196 -0.19 17.96 23.41
N LEU A 197 0.51 18.98 22.91
CA LEU A 197 1.28 18.93 21.69
C LEU A 197 2.75 18.71 22.04
N ASN A 198 3.41 17.80 21.33
CA ASN A 198 4.86 17.65 21.29
C ASN A 198 5.28 17.35 19.86
N CYS A 199 5.99 18.30 19.22
CA CYS A 199 6.55 18.13 17.87
C CYS A 199 8.05 18.12 18.01
N GLU A 200 8.68 17.00 17.71
CA GLU A 200 10.09 16.74 17.87
C GLU A 200 10.63 16.06 16.61
N PRO A 201 10.86 16.81 15.51
CA PRO A 201 11.47 16.25 14.32
C PRO A 201 12.93 15.88 14.59
N SER A 202 13.39 14.82 13.95
CA SER A 202 14.78 14.42 13.96
C SER A 202 15.17 14.00 12.54
N PHE A 203 15.94 14.84 11.87
CA PHE A 203 16.28 14.70 10.46
C PHE A 203 17.27 13.56 10.22
N ASP A 204 17.38 13.14 8.96
CA ASP A 204 18.29 12.09 8.50
C ASP A 204 18.22 10.83 9.37
N TYR A 205 16.99 10.28 9.51
CA TYR A 205 16.75 9.08 10.31
C TYR A 205 17.16 9.23 11.79
N GLY A 206 17.04 10.41 12.37
CA GLY A 206 17.36 10.66 13.76
C GLY A 206 18.80 11.10 14.02
N ARG A 207 19.59 11.43 12.98
CA ARG A 207 20.98 11.89 13.13
C ARG A 207 21.12 13.36 13.44
N ALA A 208 20.15 14.19 13.08
CA ALA A 208 20.21 15.62 13.28
C ALA A 208 18.96 16.16 14.00
N ASP A 209 19.19 16.84 15.11
CA ASP A 209 18.13 17.47 15.91
C ASP A 209 17.60 18.71 15.20
N ALA A 210 16.31 18.99 15.37
CA ALA A 210 15.70 20.20 14.84
C ALA A 210 16.11 21.43 15.67
N GLU A 211 16.46 22.50 14.99
CA GLU A 211 16.71 23.83 15.56
C GLU A 211 15.53 24.73 15.22
N TRP A 212 14.90 25.35 16.21
CA TRP A 212 13.66 26.09 16.04
C TRP A 212 13.83 27.57 16.35
N GLU A 213 13.16 28.42 15.57
CA GLU A 213 12.98 29.85 15.85
C GLU A 213 11.51 30.25 15.78
N TYR A 214 11.14 31.30 16.55
CA TYR A 214 9.82 31.91 16.44
C TYR A 214 9.74 32.82 15.22
N THR A 215 8.72 32.60 14.38
CA THR A 215 8.47 33.40 13.17
C THR A 215 7.14 34.16 13.21
N GLY A 216 6.21 33.75 14.10
CA GLY A 216 4.93 34.43 14.35
C GLY A 216 4.98 35.44 15.51
N PRO A 217 4.14 36.46 15.49
CA PRO A 217 4.17 37.55 16.50
C PRO A 217 3.63 37.09 17.88
N ASN A 218 2.83 36.03 17.94
CA ASN A 218 2.10 35.60 19.14
C ASN A 218 2.63 34.29 19.73
N TYR A 219 3.82 33.82 19.32
CA TYR A 219 4.34 32.50 19.65
C TYR A 219 3.45 31.34 19.13
N ASP A 220 2.72 31.58 18.06
CA ASP A 220 1.79 30.64 17.40
C ASP A 220 2.35 30.06 16.10
N GLN A 221 3.60 30.46 15.73
CA GLN A 221 4.32 29.93 14.60
C GLN A 221 5.80 29.80 14.94
N VAL A 222 6.39 28.66 14.58
CA VAL A 222 7.80 28.36 14.68
C VAL A 222 8.29 27.68 13.42
N THR A 223 9.57 27.86 13.09
CA THR A 223 10.18 27.32 11.86
C THR A 223 11.54 26.73 12.17
N THR A 224 11.92 25.64 11.49
CA THR A 224 13.28 25.09 11.63
C THR A 224 14.28 25.91 10.87
N THR A 225 15.51 25.99 11.43
CA THR A 225 16.63 26.77 10.88
C THR A 225 17.76 25.91 10.33
N ASN A 226 17.62 24.58 10.37
CA ASN A 226 18.61 23.63 9.85
C ASN A 226 18.87 23.87 8.34
N PRO A 227 20.09 24.26 7.92
CA PRO A 227 20.33 24.70 6.54
C PRO A 227 20.34 23.56 5.50
N ASP A 228 20.63 22.32 5.96
CA ASP A 228 20.84 21.18 5.08
C ASP A 228 19.59 20.30 4.93
N PHE A 229 18.46 20.68 5.56
CA PHE A 229 17.23 19.90 5.59
C PHE A 229 16.02 20.73 5.17
N GLU A 230 14.93 20.02 4.86
CA GLU A 230 13.65 20.65 4.53
C GLU A 230 13.19 21.57 5.67
N ARG A 231 12.79 22.77 5.29
CA ARG A 231 12.30 23.77 6.22
C ARG A 231 10.92 23.42 6.72
N LEU A 232 10.78 23.10 8.00
CA LEU A 232 9.50 22.80 8.63
C LEU A 232 8.94 24.06 9.28
N THR A 233 7.64 24.33 9.02
CA THR A 233 6.90 25.42 9.67
C THR A 233 5.72 24.83 10.43
N LEU A 234 5.69 25.01 11.75
CA LEU A 234 4.57 24.64 12.62
C LEU A 234 3.76 25.88 12.96
N THR A 235 2.46 25.85 12.61
CA THR A 235 1.51 26.96 12.84
C THR A 235 0.28 26.44 13.56
N GLY A 236 -0.29 27.21 14.47
CA GLY A 236 -1.51 26.83 15.20
C GLY A 236 -2.22 27.99 15.86
N ASP A 237 -3.28 27.70 16.59
CA ASP A 237 -4.00 28.65 17.43
C ASP A 237 -3.65 28.51 18.93
N MET A 238 -2.56 27.77 19.20
CA MET A 238 -1.98 27.60 20.54
C MET A 238 -0.66 28.36 20.64
N ARG A 239 -0.28 28.74 21.86
CA ARG A 239 1.08 29.30 22.11
C ARG A 239 2.08 28.18 22.24
N PHE A 240 3.12 28.21 21.43
CA PHE A 240 4.20 27.25 21.42
C PHE A 240 5.33 27.64 22.37
N GLY A 241 5.94 26.65 23.02
CA GLY A 241 7.19 26.76 23.74
C GLY A 241 8.26 25.92 23.06
N ILE A 242 9.41 26.53 22.75
CA ILE A 242 10.59 25.81 22.27
C ILE A 242 11.35 25.26 23.47
N GLU A 243 11.54 23.93 23.54
CA GLU A 243 12.27 23.23 24.57
C GLU A 243 13.31 22.31 23.94
N GLY A 244 14.53 22.82 23.76
CA GLY A 244 15.58 22.14 23.02
C GLY A 244 15.18 21.89 21.56
N ARG A 245 15.17 20.61 21.13
CA ARG A 245 14.76 20.17 19.79
C ARG A 245 13.22 20.06 19.60
N SER A 246 12.45 20.20 20.70
CA SER A 246 10.99 20.01 20.71
C SER A 246 10.25 21.32 20.71
N VAL A 247 9.09 21.35 20.03
CA VAL A 247 8.06 22.38 20.22
C VAL A 247 6.90 21.79 20.98
N ARG A 248 6.52 22.45 22.09
CA ARG A 248 5.47 21.97 23.00
C ARG A 248 4.38 23.01 23.21
N ALA A 249 3.15 22.52 23.38
CA ALA A 249 2.05 23.33 23.86
C ALA A 249 1.13 22.50 24.74
N ARG A 250 0.59 23.11 25.76
CA ARG A 250 -0.49 22.54 26.57
C ARG A 250 -1.68 23.47 26.51
N HIS A 251 -2.85 22.93 26.20
CA HIS A 251 -4.06 23.70 26.06
C HIS A 251 -5.25 22.95 26.70
N ARG A 252 -6.14 23.68 27.36
CA ARG A 252 -7.39 23.12 27.89
C ARG A 252 -8.51 23.47 26.96
N LEU A 253 -9.24 22.46 26.50
CA LEU A 253 -10.46 22.61 25.73
C LEU A 253 -11.68 22.32 26.63
N THR A 254 -12.69 23.18 26.59
CA THR A 254 -14.01 22.93 27.18
C THR A 254 -14.99 22.49 26.09
N GLU A 255 -16.16 22.01 26.49
CA GLU A 255 -17.16 21.50 25.56
C GLU A 255 -17.46 22.46 24.40
N GLY A 256 -17.35 21.97 23.17
CA GLY A 256 -17.52 22.73 21.92
C GLY A 256 -16.30 23.52 21.48
N GLU A 257 -15.28 23.68 22.31
CA GLU A 257 -14.04 24.33 21.90
C GLU A 257 -13.17 23.40 21.03
N SER A 258 -12.39 24.03 20.15
CA SER A 258 -11.49 23.33 19.24
C SER A 258 -10.18 24.08 19.09
N THR A 259 -9.14 23.36 18.72
CA THR A 259 -7.82 23.89 18.39
C THR A 259 -7.25 23.15 17.19
N PHE A 260 -6.22 23.72 16.56
CA PHE A 260 -5.53 23.09 15.43
C PHE A 260 -4.03 23.36 15.47
N VAL A 261 -3.30 22.51 14.76
CA VAL A 261 -1.90 22.70 14.42
C VAL A 261 -1.65 22.16 13.02
N VAL A 262 -0.82 22.85 12.27
CA VAL A 262 -0.42 22.52 10.89
C VAL A 262 1.09 22.48 10.81
N LEU A 263 1.64 21.39 10.29
CA LEU A 263 3.05 21.26 9.95
C LEU A 263 3.16 21.34 8.42
N GLY A 264 3.91 22.32 7.91
CA GLY A 264 4.19 22.51 6.49
C GLY A 264 5.68 22.37 6.20
N TRP A 265 6.01 21.93 4.98
CA TRP A 265 7.39 21.77 4.49
C TRP A 265 7.63 22.35 3.11
N THR A 266 6.90 23.44 2.79
CA THR A 266 7.11 24.26 1.61
C THR A 266 7.23 25.73 2.01
N ASP A 267 7.62 26.59 1.07
CA ASP A 267 7.66 28.05 1.27
C ASP A 267 6.27 28.70 1.30
N GLU A 268 5.20 27.96 0.99
CA GLU A 268 3.83 28.46 1.11
C GLU A 268 3.45 28.58 2.57
N ALA A 269 2.83 29.71 2.92
CA ALA A 269 2.34 29.92 4.27
C ALA A 269 1.25 28.89 4.60
N PRO A 270 1.40 28.08 5.67
CA PRO A 270 0.38 27.13 6.08
C PRO A 270 -0.89 27.84 6.56
N PRO A 271 -2.06 27.15 6.56
CA PRO A 271 -3.27 27.67 7.15
C PRO A 271 -3.06 28.14 8.58
N SER A 272 -3.44 29.40 8.87
CA SER A 272 -3.25 30.06 10.15
C SER A 272 -4.56 30.39 10.88
N THR A 273 -5.70 30.06 10.26
CA THR A 273 -7.02 30.26 10.85
C THR A 273 -7.87 29.00 10.80
N ARG A 274 -8.79 28.86 11.74
CA ARG A 274 -9.75 27.74 11.79
C ARG A 274 -10.52 27.59 10.47
N ALA A 275 -10.96 28.69 9.88
CA ALA A 275 -11.71 28.66 8.62
C ALA A 275 -10.87 28.08 7.47
N GLN A 276 -9.59 28.41 7.40
CA GLN A 276 -8.67 27.83 6.39
C GLN A 276 -8.46 26.34 6.63
N VAL A 277 -8.29 25.90 7.88
CA VAL A 277 -8.16 24.47 8.23
C VAL A 277 -9.42 23.68 7.87
N ASP A 278 -10.62 24.24 8.15
CA ASP A 278 -11.89 23.61 7.79
C ASP A 278 -12.08 23.53 6.27
N THR A 279 -11.60 24.54 5.51
CA THR A 279 -11.56 24.51 4.05
C THR A 279 -10.63 23.40 3.54
N CYS A 280 -9.40 23.30 4.05
CA CYS A 280 -8.47 22.23 3.69
C CYS A 280 -9.07 20.86 3.94
N ARG A 281 -9.72 20.64 5.10
CA ARG A 281 -10.36 19.37 5.41
C ARG A 281 -11.50 19.04 4.44
N ALA A 282 -12.32 20.04 4.09
CA ALA A 282 -13.43 19.86 3.16
C ALA A 282 -12.93 19.52 1.75
N GLU A 283 -11.89 20.20 1.26
CA GLU A 283 -11.26 19.95 -0.04
C GLU A 283 -10.63 18.55 -0.07
N THR A 284 -9.83 18.20 0.93
CA THR A 284 -9.21 16.87 1.05
C THR A 284 -10.28 15.76 1.09
N SER A 285 -11.34 15.94 1.90
CA SER A 285 -12.42 14.96 1.97
C SER A 285 -13.18 14.83 0.65
N ARG A 286 -13.36 15.92 -0.08
CA ARG A 286 -13.99 15.91 -1.40
C ARG A 286 -13.13 15.16 -2.41
N PHE A 287 -11.83 15.45 -2.48
CA PHE A 287 -10.89 14.73 -3.36
C PHE A 287 -11.01 13.22 -3.22
N TRP A 288 -10.91 12.70 -1.99
CA TRP A 288 -10.96 11.26 -1.74
C TRP A 288 -12.33 10.66 -2.08
N ARG A 289 -13.44 11.36 -1.76
CA ARG A 289 -14.78 10.90 -2.07
C ARG A 289 -15.06 10.91 -3.56
N ASP A 290 -14.72 11.99 -4.26
CA ASP A 290 -14.92 12.10 -5.70
C ASP A 290 -14.15 10.98 -6.43
N TRP A 291 -12.94 10.66 -5.95
CA TRP A 291 -12.17 9.55 -6.50
C TRP A 291 -12.85 8.20 -6.23
N ILE A 292 -13.16 7.87 -4.97
CA ILE A 292 -13.73 6.55 -4.62
C ILE A 292 -15.12 6.33 -5.19
N ASP A 293 -15.91 7.39 -5.35
CA ASP A 293 -17.26 7.35 -5.94
C ASP A 293 -17.24 7.06 -7.46
N GLY A 294 -16.10 7.32 -8.12
CA GLY A 294 -15.84 6.89 -9.49
C GLY A 294 -15.69 5.37 -9.67
N GLY A 295 -15.47 4.63 -8.58
CA GLY A 295 -15.23 3.19 -8.60
C GLY A 295 -16.50 2.34 -8.65
N LYS A 296 -16.34 1.12 -9.18
CA LYS A 296 -17.41 0.11 -9.29
C LYS A 296 -17.27 -0.91 -8.17
N PHE A 297 -17.99 -0.70 -7.08
CA PHE A 297 -17.98 -1.60 -5.93
C PHE A 297 -19.28 -2.42 -5.86
N PRO A 298 -19.20 -3.75 -5.67
CA PRO A 298 -20.41 -4.59 -5.52
C PRO A 298 -21.20 -4.21 -4.26
N ASP A 299 -22.51 -4.43 -4.30
CA ASP A 299 -23.36 -4.38 -3.12
C ASP A 299 -23.17 -5.67 -2.31
N HIS A 300 -22.23 -5.64 -1.36
CA HIS A 300 -21.81 -6.78 -0.56
C HIS A 300 -21.30 -6.30 0.81
N PRO A 301 -21.39 -7.12 1.89
CA PRO A 301 -20.86 -6.77 3.23
C PRO A 301 -19.38 -6.37 3.25
N TRP A 302 -18.59 -6.84 2.30
CA TRP A 302 -17.16 -6.52 2.17
C TRP A 302 -16.87 -5.23 1.37
N ARG A 303 -17.92 -4.48 0.96
CA ARG A 303 -17.76 -3.25 0.15
C ARG A 303 -16.84 -2.22 0.81
N GLU A 304 -17.00 -1.97 2.11
CA GLU A 304 -16.19 -0.98 2.83
C GLU A 304 -14.71 -1.37 2.86
N LEU A 305 -14.41 -2.66 3.01
CA LEU A 305 -13.03 -3.16 2.97
C LEU A 305 -12.41 -3.03 1.56
N LEU A 306 -13.18 -3.31 0.51
CA LEU A 306 -12.76 -3.06 -0.88
C LEU A 306 -12.45 -1.57 -1.11
N GLN A 307 -13.32 -0.68 -0.63
CA GLN A 307 -13.12 0.77 -0.73
C GLN A 307 -11.87 1.21 0.06
N ARG A 308 -11.65 0.68 1.28
CA ARG A 308 -10.45 0.97 2.07
C ARG A 308 -9.20 0.48 1.36
N SER A 309 -9.20 -0.71 0.78
CA SER A 309 -8.06 -1.23 0.02
C SER A 309 -7.77 -0.40 -1.23
N ALA A 310 -8.79 0.02 -1.97
CA ALA A 310 -8.63 0.92 -3.12
C ALA A 310 -8.04 2.28 -2.71
N LEU A 311 -8.55 2.90 -1.63
CA LEU A 311 -8.01 4.16 -1.08
C LEU A 311 -6.55 3.99 -0.62
N THR A 312 -6.20 2.84 -0.04
CA THR A 312 -4.83 2.54 0.37
C THR A 312 -3.90 2.46 -0.84
N LEU A 313 -4.29 1.75 -1.91
CA LEU A 313 -3.53 1.68 -3.16
C LEU A 313 -3.37 3.07 -3.80
N LYS A 314 -4.45 3.87 -3.84
CA LYS A 314 -4.38 5.26 -4.33
C LYS A 314 -3.43 6.11 -3.49
N GLY A 315 -3.47 5.96 -2.17
CA GLY A 315 -2.57 6.67 -1.25
C GLY A 315 -1.10 6.24 -1.38
N LEU A 316 -0.81 5.05 -1.91
CA LEU A 316 0.55 4.58 -2.21
C LEU A 316 1.04 5.04 -3.59
N THR A 317 0.19 5.67 -4.41
CA THR A 317 0.59 6.24 -5.70
C THR A 317 1.35 7.56 -5.47
N TYR A 318 2.47 7.72 -6.15
CA TYR A 318 3.21 8.98 -6.21
C TYR A 318 2.75 9.75 -7.44
N ALA A 319 1.80 10.67 -7.23
CA ALA A 319 1.09 11.37 -8.30
C ALA A 319 1.99 12.17 -9.27
N PRO A 320 3.13 12.76 -8.86
CA PRO A 320 3.98 13.51 -9.79
C PRO A 320 4.54 12.67 -10.94
N THR A 321 4.76 11.37 -10.76
CA THR A 321 5.35 10.51 -11.79
C THR A 321 4.44 9.35 -12.21
N GLY A 322 3.45 8.99 -11.41
CA GLY A 322 2.65 7.79 -11.59
C GLY A 322 3.28 6.51 -11.03
N ALA A 323 4.40 6.63 -10.32
CA ALA A 323 5.02 5.54 -9.58
C ALA A 323 4.11 5.07 -8.43
N MET A 324 4.29 3.85 -7.94
CA MET A 324 3.54 3.31 -6.81
C MET A 324 4.47 2.61 -5.83
N LEU A 325 4.39 3.00 -4.57
CA LEU A 325 5.18 2.39 -3.49
C LEU A 325 4.69 0.98 -3.19
N ALA A 326 5.61 0.05 -2.94
CA ALA A 326 5.25 -1.26 -2.39
C ALA A 326 4.72 -1.14 -0.96
N ALA A 327 5.33 -0.26 -0.15
CA ALA A 327 4.83 0.20 1.14
C ALA A 327 5.46 1.56 1.48
N PRO A 328 4.87 2.36 2.40
CA PRO A 328 5.44 3.66 2.78
C PRO A 328 6.57 3.55 3.80
N THR A 329 6.90 2.34 4.26
CA THR A 329 7.85 2.09 5.36
C THR A 329 9.10 1.34 4.89
N THR A 330 10.13 1.41 5.70
CA THR A 330 11.30 0.54 5.63
C THR A 330 11.45 -0.27 6.90
N SER A 331 12.04 -1.44 6.76
CA SER A 331 12.63 -2.24 7.85
C SER A 331 11.71 -2.61 9.00
N LEU A 332 10.41 -2.63 8.76
CA LEU A 332 9.49 -3.34 9.64
C LEU A 332 9.70 -4.85 9.44
N PRO A 333 9.89 -5.63 10.52
CA PRO A 333 10.39 -7.00 10.41
C PRO A 333 9.33 -8.01 9.99
N GLU A 334 9.74 -8.97 9.15
CA GLU A 334 8.99 -10.22 8.89
C GLU A 334 8.97 -11.11 10.14
N GLN A 335 9.97 -10.93 11.03
CA GLN A 335 10.03 -11.53 12.36
C GLN A 335 10.61 -10.55 13.38
N PRO A 336 9.92 -10.22 14.49
CA PRO A 336 10.45 -9.35 15.53
C PRO A 336 11.78 -9.85 16.08
N GLY A 337 12.80 -8.98 16.07
CA GLY A 337 14.18 -9.31 16.43
C GLY A 337 14.98 -10.01 15.34
N GLY A 338 14.40 -10.27 14.18
CA GLY A 338 15.03 -10.93 13.03
C GLY A 338 15.81 -9.98 12.11
N GLN A 339 16.31 -10.55 11.00
CA GLN A 339 17.16 -9.85 10.03
C GLN A 339 16.44 -9.56 8.71
N ARG A 340 15.24 -10.10 8.50
CA ARG A 340 14.40 -9.88 7.30
C ARG A 340 13.65 -8.55 7.44
N ASN A 341 14.37 -7.47 7.15
CA ASN A 341 13.91 -6.10 7.34
C ASN A 341 14.27 -5.30 6.08
N TRP A 342 13.30 -5.08 5.17
CA TRP A 342 13.55 -4.54 3.84
C TRP A 342 13.00 -3.15 3.67
N ASP A 343 13.58 -2.37 2.75
CA ASP A 343 13.06 -1.06 2.38
C ASP A 343 12.06 -1.19 1.21
N TYR A 344 10.78 -0.85 1.45
CA TYR A 344 9.69 -0.96 0.48
C TYR A 344 9.19 0.38 -0.06
N ARG A 345 9.91 1.47 0.21
CA ARG A 345 9.55 2.82 -0.25
C ARG A 345 9.88 3.08 -1.72
N TYR A 346 9.89 2.03 -2.52
CA TYR A 346 10.22 2.01 -3.94
C TYR A 346 9.09 1.39 -4.75
N THR A 347 9.19 1.55 -6.07
CA THR A 347 8.24 1.04 -7.04
C THR A 347 8.76 -0.26 -7.65
N TRP A 348 8.20 -1.41 -7.24
CA TRP A 348 8.45 -2.67 -7.92
C TRP A 348 7.65 -2.74 -9.21
N THR A 349 8.34 -3.00 -10.30
CA THR A 349 7.75 -3.06 -11.64
C THR A 349 6.66 -4.14 -11.73
N ARG A 350 6.89 -5.30 -11.14
CA ARG A 350 5.95 -6.43 -11.05
C ARG A 350 4.71 -6.09 -10.22
N ASP A 351 4.92 -5.64 -8.99
CA ASP A 351 3.83 -5.41 -8.03
C ASP A 351 2.89 -4.30 -8.50
N THR A 352 3.47 -3.27 -9.11
CA THR A 352 2.68 -2.19 -9.69
C THR A 352 1.88 -2.68 -10.90
N ALA A 353 2.45 -3.51 -11.78
CA ALA A 353 1.72 -4.10 -12.90
C ALA A 353 0.51 -4.92 -12.41
N PHE A 354 0.65 -5.68 -11.33
CA PHE A 354 -0.47 -6.41 -10.72
C PHE A 354 -1.48 -5.47 -10.05
N THR A 355 -1.03 -4.37 -9.43
CA THR A 355 -1.91 -3.40 -8.76
C THR A 355 -2.82 -2.69 -9.75
N LEU A 356 -2.30 -2.32 -10.91
CA LEU A 356 -3.09 -1.65 -11.94
C LEU A 356 -4.28 -2.49 -12.39
N ARG A 357 -4.12 -3.79 -12.46
CA ARG A 357 -5.21 -4.70 -12.76
C ARG A 357 -6.32 -4.67 -11.71
N ALA A 358 -5.98 -4.65 -10.41
CA ALA A 358 -6.97 -4.57 -9.35
C ALA A 358 -7.74 -3.24 -9.39
N LEU A 359 -7.04 -2.13 -9.62
CA LEU A 359 -7.66 -0.82 -9.78
C LEU A 359 -8.54 -0.77 -11.04
N HIS A 360 -8.09 -1.37 -12.13
CA HIS A 360 -8.84 -1.43 -13.38
C HIS A 360 -10.16 -2.19 -13.24
N VAL A 361 -10.19 -3.33 -12.57
CA VAL A 361 -11.42 -4.09 -12.30
C VAL A 361 -12.43 -3.24 -11.51
N LEU A 362 -11.95 -2.36 -10.64
CA LEU A 362 -12.77 -1.40 -9.92
C LEU A 362 -13.13 -0.16 -10.74
N GLY A 363 -12.65 -0.03 -11.99
CA GLY A 363 -12.93 1.10 -12.89
C GLY A 363 -12.02 2.30 -12.74
N PHE A 364 -10.87 2.15 -12.07
CA PHE A 364 -9.85 3.19 -11.93
C PHE A 364 -8.75 3.02 -12.98
N ASP A 365 -8.96 3.61 -14.15
CA ASP A 365 -8.09 3.41 -15.31
C ASP A 365 -6.96 4.46 -15.41
N THR A 366 -7.12 5.60 -14.76
CA THR A 366 -6.16 6.73 -14.82
C THR A 366 -4.81 6.35 -14.21
N GLU A 367 -4.84 5.58 -13.12
CA GLU A 367 -3.64 5.11 -12.43
C GLU A 367 -2.80 4.20 -13.33
N ALA A 368 -3.45 3.41 -14.20
CA ALA A 368 -2.76 2.58 -15.19
C ALA A 368 -2.10 3.44 -16.29
N ASP A 369 -2.79 4.47 -16.76
CA ASP A 369 -2.22 5.43 -17.73
C ASP A 369 -0.96 6.11 -17.17
N ASP A 370 -1.00 6.55 -15.90
CA ASP A 370 0.10 7.22 -15.22
C ASP A 370 1.31 6.31 -15.03
N PHE A 371 1.08 5.07 -14.58
CA PHE A 371 2.17 4.12 -14.40
C PHE A 371 2.84 3.68 -15.71
N LEU A 372 2.06 3.38 -16.75
CA LEU A 372 2.62 3.05 -18.07
C LEU A 372 3.46 4.20 -18.62
N ALA A 373 3.10 5.41 -18.24
CA ALA A 373 3.87 6.57 -18.56
C ALA A 373 5.16 6.67 -17.75
N PHE A 374 5.10 6.40 -16.45
CA PHE A 374 6.29 6.31 -15.60
C PHE A 374 7.28 5.28 -16.17
N LEU A 375 6.82 4.07 -16.49
CA LEU A 375 7.66 3.06 -17.14
C LEU A 375 8.30 3.56 -18.43
N GLY A 376 7.51 4.25 -19.29
CA GLY A 376 8.05 4.83 -20.48
C GLY A 376 9.12 5.89 -20.20
N ASP A 377 8.92 6.76 -19.19
CA ASP A 377 9.87 7.81 -18.81
C ASP A 377 11.19 7.24 -18.27
N VAL A 378 11.10 6.15 -17.50
CA VAL A 378 12.27 5.44 -16.97
C VAL A 378 13.07 4.75 -18.09
N LEU A 379 12.39 4.18 -19.08
CA LEU A 379 13.01 3.44 -20.17
C LEU A 379 13.50 4.34 -21.32
N GLU A 380 12.98 5.57 -21.43
CA GLU A 380 13.42 6.52 -22.47
C GLU A 380 14.71 7.25 -22.05
N PRO A 381 15.74 7.30 -22.93
CA PRO A 381 16.97 8.01 -22.60
C PRO A 381 16.73 9.52 -22.50
N LYS A 382 17.01 10.12 -21.34
CA LYS A 382 17.04 11.57 -21.16
C LYS A 382 18.12 12.17 -22.11
N GLY A 383 17.71 12.76 -23.22
CA GLY A 383 18.55 13.67 -24.00
C GLY A 383 19.35 13.12 -25.19
N ARG A 384 19.02 11.95 -25.77
CA ARG A 384 19.66 11.49 -27.03
C ARG A 384 18.66 10.91 -28.02
N THR A 385 18.26 11.71 -29.00
CA THR A 385 17.75 11.21 -30.27
C THR A 385 18.91 11.00 -31.23
N VAL A 386 19.26 9.79 -31.57
CA VAL A 386 20.16 9.46 -32.69
C VAL A 386 19.28 8.91 -33.79
N GLY A 387 19.13 9.64 -34.88
CA GLY A 387 18.45 9.19 -36.09
C GLY A 387 16.90 9.07 -35.97
N GLY A 388 16.24 9.85 -35.09
CA GLY A 388 14.76 9.91 -35.02
C GLY A 388 14.09 8.71 -34.36
N VAL A 389 14.84 7.72 -33.85
CA VAL A 389 14.33 6.58 -33.07
C VAL A 389 14.99 6.64 -31.70
N ALA A 390 14.20 6.88 -30.65
CA ALA A 390 14.68 6.78 -29.28
C ALA A 390 15.04 5.30 -28.99
N LYS A 391 16.31 5.03 -28.72
CA LYS A 391 16.77 3.72 -28.26
C LYS A 391 16.47 3.65 -26.77
N LEU A 392 15.68 2.67 -26.32
CA LEU A 392 15.40 2.47 -24.92
C LEU A 392 16.70 2.27 -24.12
N ARG A 393 16.76 2.82 -22.92
CA ARG A 393 17.95 2.81 -22.06
C ARG A 393 17.96 1.53 -21.24
N GLY A 394 18.94 0.65 -21.48
CA GLY A 394 19.25 -0.44 -20.56
C GLY A 394 18.20 -1.53 -20.39
N ASP A 395 18.49 -2.47 -19.52
CA ASP A 395 17.58 -3.54 -19.12
C ASP A 395 16.56 -3.01 -18.08
N LEU A 396 15.36 -3.59 -18.08
CA LEU A 396 14.35 -3.32 -17.08
C LEU A 396 14.88 -3.70 -15.70
N GLN A 397 14.80 -2.76 -14.74
CA GLN A 397 15.14 -3.04 -13.35
C GLN A 397 13.93 -3.60 -12.59
N VAL A 398 14.20 -4.36 -11.54
CA VAL A 398 13.18 -4.92 -10.64
C VAL A 398 12.39 -3.82 -9.95
N LEU A 399 13.09 -2.79 -9.51
CA LEU A 399 12.49 -1.67 -8.77
C LEU A 399 13.17 -0.32 -9.08
N TYR A 400 12.45 0.75 -8.84
CA TYR A 400 12.85 2.14 -9.08
C TYR A 400 12.44 3.05 -7.91
N PRO A 401 13.20 4.11 -7.59
CA PRO A 401 12.70 5.24 -6.82
C PRO A 401 11.51 5.91 -7.51
N VAL A 402 10.66 6.59 -6.75
CA VAL A 402 9.44 7.22 -7.30
C VAL A 402 9.71 8.32 -8.34
N ASP A 403 10.91 8.90 -8.38
CA ASP A 403 11.35 9.87 -9.39
C ASP A 403 11.96 9.23 -10.65
N GLY A 404 12.03 7.89 -10.67
CA GLY A 404 12.55 7.13 -11.81
C GLY A 404 14.07 7.18 -11.94
N ASP A 405 14.82 7.53 -10.89
CA ASP A 405 16.28 7.39 -10.89
C ASP A 405 16.64 5.89 -10.96
N THR A 406 17.78 5.60 -11.55
CA THR A 406 18.30 4.24 -11.69
C THR A 406 19.42 3.92 -10.71
N ALA A 407 19.93 4.92 -9.99
CA ALA A 407 20.97 4.77 -9.00
C ALA A 407 20.36 4.48 -7.64
N LEU A 408 20.28 3.21 -7.28
CA LEU A 408 19.81 2.76 -5.98
C LEU A 408 20.84 1.83 -5.35
N SER A 409 21.19 2.08 -4.09
CA SER A 409 22.07 1.20 -3.31
C SER A 409 21.45 0.92 -1.96
N GLU A 410 21.57 -0.33 -1.48
CA GLU A 410 21.20 -0.68 -0.11
C GLU A 410 22.31 -0.26 0.85
N THR A 411 21.95 0.42 1.92
CA THR A 411 22.84 0.81 3.03
C THR A 411 22.19 0.48 4.36
N GLU A 412 23.00 0.15 5.37
CA GLU A 412 22.52 -0.13 6.72
C GLU A 412 22.60 1.14 7.59
N LEU A 413 21.58 1.34 8.41
CA LEU A 413 21.47 2.45 9.35
C LEU A 413 21.78 1.96 10.77
N ASP A 414 23.06 1.68 11.04
CA ASP A 414 23.54 1.03 12.26
C ASP A 414 23.20 1.77 13.56
N HIS A 415 22.93 3.08 13.49
CA HIS A 415 22.58 3.91 14.64
C HIS A 415 21.16 3.69 15.13
N LEU A 416 20.26 3.11 14.29
CA LEU A 416 18.89 2.82 14.67
C LEU A 416 18.77 1.45 15.33
N THR A 417 17.90 1.35 16.34
CA THR A 417 17.67 0.09 17.08
C THR A 417 16.81 -0.91 16.31
N GLY A 418 16.04 -0.46 15.35
CA GLY A 418 15.00 -1.21 14.64
C GLY A 418 13.75 -1.45 15.48
N TYR A 419 12.62 -1.69 14.81
CA TYR A 419 11.35 -2.02 15.46
C TYR A 419 11.51 -3.29 16.32
N LEU A 420 11.26 -3.18 17.64
CA LEU A 420 11.46 -4.26 18.61
C LEU A 420 12.88 -4.88 18.58
N GLY A 421 13.89 -4.09 18.24
CA GLY A 421 15.29 -4.55 18.16
C GLY A 421 15.64 -5.31 16.88
N SER A 422 14.80 -5.23 15.85
CA SER A 422 15.00 -5.92 14.55
C SER A 422 16.05 -5.19 13.71
N ARG A 423 17.14 -5.85 13.41
CA ARG A 423 18.29 -5.30 12.66
C ARG A 423 18.69 -6.21 11.53
N PRO A 424 19.33 -5.67 10.47
CA PRO A 424 19.67 -4.26 10.24
C PRO A 424 18.43 -3.42 9.85
N VAL A 425 18.49 -2.11 10.11
CA VAL A 425 17.60 -1.12 9.48
C VAL A 425 18.23 -0.70 8.17
N ARG A 426 17.46 -0.72 7.08
CA ARG A 426 17.97 -0.50 5.72
C ARG A 426 17.40 0.76 5.09
N ASN A 427 18.22 1.40 4.27
CA ASN A 427 17.85 2.41 3.30
C ASN A 427 18.29 1.93 1.93
N GLY A 428 17.37 1.87 0.97
CA GLY A 428 17.61 1.19 -0.30
C GLY A 428 17.29 -0.30 -0.24
N ASN A 429 17.36 -0.96 -1.41
CA ASN A 429 17.07 -2.39 -1.51
C ASN A 429 17.94 -3.04 -2.59
N ALA A 430 18.71 -4.05 -2.21
CA ALA A 430 19.67 -4.75 -3.07
C ALA A 430 19.01 -5.53 -4.22
N ALA A 431 17.70 -5.77 -4.17
CA ALA A 431 16.98 -6.42 -5.26
C ALA A 431 17.03 -5.62 -6.58
N TYR A 432 17.35 -4.31 -6.53
CA TYR A 432 17.49 -3.49 -7.75
C TYR A 432 18.51 -4.05 -8.75
N ASN A 433 19.54 -4.75 -8.28
CA ASN A 433 20.59 -5.38 -9.08
C ASN A 433 20.32 -6.84 -9.46
N GLN A 434 19.22 -7.41 -9.01
CA GLN A 434 18.90 -8.80 -9.29
C GLN A 434 18.34 -8.97 -10.71
N VAL A 435 18.55 -10.17 -11.26
CA VAL A 435 17.91 -10.61 -12.50
C VAL A 435 16.67 -11.41 -12.10
N GLN A 436 15.48 -10.90 -12.49
CA GLN A 436 14.18 -11.53 -12.24
C GLN A 436 13.38 -11.50 -13.54
N PHE A 437 13.08 -12.67 -14.10
CA PHE A 437 12.44 -12.75 -15.42
C PHE A 437 10.92 -12.57 -15.36
N ASP A 438 10.31 -12.75 -14.19
CA ASP A 438 8.87 -12.58 -13.99
C ASP A 438 8.39 -11.15 -14.27
N ILE A 439 9.23 -10.12 -14.08
CA ILE A 439 8.91 -8.73 -14.39
C ILE A 439 8.54 -8.52 -15.87
N LEU A 440 9.15 -9.29 -16.77
CA LEU A 440 8.93 -9.16 -18.20
C LEU A 440 7.49 -9.53 -18.58
N GLY A 441 7.01 -10.66 -18.04
CA GLY A 441 5.63 -11.09 -18.21
C GLY A 441 4.62 -10.15 -17.54
N ALA A 442 4.94 -9.67 -16.34
CA ALA A 442 4.05 -8.76 -15.60
C ALA A 442 3.79 -7.46 -16.37
N ILE A 443 4.83 -6.86 -16.95
CA ILE A 443 4.70 -5.65 -17.78
C ILE A 443 3.87 -5.92 -19.05
N VAL A 444 4.14 -7.00 -19.77
CA VAL A 444 3.43 -7.29 -21.03
C VAL A 444 1.96 -7.62 -20.76
N ASP A 445 1.66 -8.36 -19.68
CA ASP A 445 0.29 -8.65 -19.25
C ASP A 445 -0.45 -7.35 -18.85
N CYS A 446 0.21 -6.44 -18.13
CA CYS A 446 -0.34 -5.12 -17.79
C CYS A 446 -0.70 -4.31 -19.04
N VAL A 447 0.20 -4.22 -20.03
CA VAL A 447 -0.07 -3.51 -21.30
C VAL A 447 -1.16 -4.20 -22.09
N PHE A 448 -1.22 -5.52 -22.08
CA PHE A 448 -2.26 -6.30 -22.76
C PHE A 448 -3.64 -6.02 -22.17
N GLU A 449 -3.79 -6.05 -20.85
CA GLU A 449 -5.06 -5.76 -20.18
C GLU A 449 -5.49 -4.29 -20.39
N HIS A 450 -4.54 -3.37 -20.28
CA HIS A 450 -4.81 -1.96 -20.54
C HIS A 450 -5.29 -1.72 -21.98
N THR A 451 -4.64 -2.37 -22.97
CA THR A 451 -5.02 -2.27 -24.38
C THR A 451 -6.42 -2.81 -24.62
N ARG A 452 -6.79 -3.94 -24.00
CA ARG A 452 -8.16 -4.53 -24.12
C ARG A 452 -9.24 -3.58 -23.64
N THR A 453 -8.95 -2.78 -22.63
CA THR A 453 -9.93 -1.86 -22.06
C THR A 453 -10.04 -0.56 -22.83
N ARG A 454 -8.92 -0.03 -23.29
CA ARG A 454 -8.87 1.24 -24.04
C ARG A 454 -9.09 1.08 -25.53
N ASP A 455 -9.11 -0.17 -26.03
CA ASP A 455 -9.14 -0.51 -27.46
C ASP A 455 -8.07 0.24 -28.27
N SER A 456 -6.93 0.51 -27.62
CA SER A 456 -5.82 1.25 -28.24
C SER A 456 -4.48 0.88 -27.61
N LEU A 457 -3.46 0.72 -28.44
CA LEU A 457 -2.08 0.48 -28.05
C LEU A 457 -1.19 1.62 -28.55
N SER A 458 -0.65 2.42 -27.62
CA SER A 458 0.24 3.53 -27.97
C SER A 458 1.57 3.04 -28.55
N GLU A 459 2.22 3.86 -29.38
CA GLU A 459 3.58 3.56 -29.86
C GLU A 459 4.59 3.40 -28.72
N ARG A 460 4.39 4.13 -27.64
CA ARG A 460 5.24 4.06 -26.46
C ARG A 460 5.08 2.71 -25.75
N SER A 461 3.85 2.32 -25.45
CA SER A 461 3.55 1.02 -24.84
C SER A 461 4.00 -0.14 -25.73
N TRP A 462 3.84 0.00 -27.05
CA TRP A 462 4.35 -1.01 -28.00
C TRP A 462 5.86 -1.20 -27.91
N ARG A 463 6.65 -0.12 -27.81
CA ARG A 463 8.12 -0.25 -27.65
C ARG A 463 8.49 -0.99 -26.36
N ILE A 464 7.76 -0.73 -25.27
CA ILE A 464 7.95 -1.45 -23.99
C ILE A 464 7.67 -2.95 -24.18
N VAL A 465 6.56 -3.30 -24.84
CA VAL A 465 6.20 -4.69 -25.14
C VAL A 465 7.29 -5.38 -25.95
N VAL A 466 7.74 -4.75 -27.05
CA VAL A 466 8.79 -5.31 -27.91
C VAL A 466 10.06 -5.59 -27.11
N GLN A 467 10.51 -4.63 -26.29
CA GLN A 467 11.70 -4.81 -25.46
C GLN A 467 11.53 -5.95 -24.46
N ALA A 468 10.42 -5.98 -23.74
CA ALA A 468 10.17 -7.00 -22.71
C ALA A 468 10.10 -8.41 -23.32
N VAL A 469 9.35 -8.58 -24.42
CA VAL A 469 9.25 -9.87 -25.11
C VAL A 469 10.60 -10.31 -25.69
N GLU A 470 11.30 -9.44 -26.42
CA GLU A 470 12.60 -9.80 -27.00
C GLU A 470 13.64 -10.14 -25.93
N THR A 471 13.57 -9.50 -24.75
CA THR A 471 14.41 -9.85 -23.59
C THR A 471 14.01 -11.21 -23.04
N ALA A 472 12.72 -11.48 -22.83
CA ALA A 472 12.24 -12.78 -22.37
C ALA A 472 12.68 -13.92 -23.29
N LEU A 473 12.57 -13.74 -24.62
CA LEU A 473 12.98 -14.76 -25.58
C LEU A 473 14.50 -15.05 -25.57
N LYS A 474 15.32 -14.10 -25.14
CA LYS A 474 16.76 -14.29 -25.00
C LYS A 474 17.16 -15.02 -23.72
N CYS A 475 16.46 -14.75 -22.62
CA CYS A 475 16.90 -15.18 -21.28
C CYS A 475 16.06 -16.31 -20.66
N TRP A 476 14.92 -16.70 -21.21
CA TRP A 476 14.04 -17.69 -20.57
C TRP A 476 14.70 -19.05 -20.29
N ARG A 477 15.80 -19.39 -20.98
CA ARG A 477 16.58 -20.62 -20.74
C ARG A 477 17.62 -20.47 -19.63
N ASP A 478 17.87 -19.25 -19.17
CA ASP A 478 18.82 -18.97 -18.10
C ASP A 478 18.17 -19.10 -16.72
N THR A 479 18.98 -19.13 -15.67
CA THR A 479 18.54 -19.09 -14.28
C THR A 479 18.35 -17.64 -13.81
N ASP A 480 17.49 -17.42 -12.82
CA ASP A 480 17.25 -16.12 -12.22
C ASP A 480 17.10 -16.19 -10.68
N ARG A 481 16.63 -15.11 -10.05
CA ARG A 481 16.40 -15.03 -8.60
C ARG A 481 14.94 -15.26 -8.21
N GLY A 482 14.04 -15.38 -9.19
CA GLY A 482 12.62 -15.58 -8.98
C GLY A 482 11.88 -14.42 -8.34
N ILE A 483 10.58 -14.56 -8.21
CA ILE A 483 9.66 -13.54 -7.65
C ILE A 483 9.98 -13.15 -6.20
N TRP A 484 10.56 -14.08 -5.43
CA TRP A 484 10.86 -13.87 -4.01
C TRP A 484 12.25 -13.29 -3.74
N GLU A 485 12.96 -12.86 -4.80
CA GLU A 485 14.24 -12.15 -4.67
C GLU A 485 15.31 -12.97 -3.93
N MET A 486 15.33 -14.29 -4.21
CA MET A 486 16.21 -15.23 -3.54
C MET A 486 17.66 -14.76 -3.51
N ARG A 487 18.29 -14.78 -2.32
CA ARG A 487 19.69 -14.41 -2.13
C ARG A 487 20.65 -15.61 -2.27
N GLY A 488 20.11 -16.84 -2.33
CA GLY A 488 20.84 -18.09 -2.63
C GLY A 488 21.26 -18.18 -4.10
N GLU A 489 21.65 -19.37 -4.57
CA GLU A 489 22.07 -19.57 -5.97
C GLU A 489 20.88 -19.40 -6.94
N PRO A 490 21.09 -18.81 -8.16
CA PRO A 490 20.04 -18.69 -9.17
C PRO A 490 19.55 -20.08 -9.61
N LYS A 491 18.23 -20.20 -9.81
CA LYS A 491 17.58 -21.46 -10.24
C LYS A 491 16.70 -21.23 -11.48
N HIS A 492 16.25 -22.31 -12.11
CA HIS A 492 15.18 -22.28 -13.10
C HIS A 492 13.83 -22.24 -12.36
N PHE A 493 13.44 -21.07 -11.83
CA PHE A 493 12.18 -20.92 -11.13
C PHE A 493 11.00 -21.11 -12.08
N THR A 494 10.07 -21.97 -11.75
CA THR A 494 8.89 -22.32 -12.56
C THR A 494 8.06 -21.07 -12.86
N PHE A 495 7.81 -20.23 -11.86
CA PHE A 495 7.03 -19.00 -12.03
C PHE A 495 7.71 -18.02 -13.01
N SER A 496 9.03 -17.86 -12.95
CA SER A 496 9.78 -17.03 -13.89
C SER A 496 9.64 -17.51 -15.34
N LYS A 497 9.68 -18.83 -15.56
CA LYS A 497 9.49 -19.43 -16.89
C LYS A 497 8.06 -19.20 -17.39
N VAL A 498 7.07 -19.42 -16.54
CA VAL A 498 5.66 -19.12 -16.87
C VAL A 498 5.49 -17.65 -17.23
N MET A 499 6.14 -16.71 -16.52
CA MET A 499 6.05 -15.29 -16.86
C MET A 499 6.76 -14.94 -18.18
N CYS A 500 7.83 -15.63 -18.53
CA CYS A 500 8.40 -15.53 -19.89
C CYS A 500 7.44 -16.04 -20.97
N TRP A 501 6.68 -17.11 -20.68
CA TRP A 501 5.58 -17.55 -21.54
C TRP A 501 4.49 -16.49 -21.65
N VAL A 502 4.07 -15.87 -20.54
CA VAL A 502 3.10 -14.76 -20.55
C VAL A 502 3.57 -13.63 -21.43
N ALA A 503 4.85 -13.23 -21.34
CA ALA A 503 5.42 -12.20 -22.21
C ALA A 503 5.27 -12.55 -23.69
N ALA A 504 5.63 -13.79 -24.07
CA ALA A 504 5.55 -14.25 -25.45
C ALA A 504 4.10 -14.38 -25.95
N ASP A 505 3.18 -14.98 -25.18
CA ASP A 505 1.76 -15.17 -25.53
C ASP A 505 1.04 -13.82 -25.68
N ARG A 506 1.13 -12.95 -24.66
CA ARG A 506 0.48 -11.62 -24.69
C ARG A 506 1.09 -10.73 -25.77
N GLY A 507 2.42 -10.80 -25.92
CA GLY A 507 3.15 -10.09 -26.98
C GLY A 507 2.70 -10.49 -28.37
N ALA A 508 2.53 -11.79 -28.63
CA ALA A 508 2.03 -12.31 -29.90
C ALA A 508 0.63 -11.78 -30.24
N ARG A 509 -0.26 -11.75 -29.24
CA ARG A 509 -1.63 -11.20 -29.39
C ARG A 509 -1.60 -9.70 -29.68
N LEU A 510 -0.77 -8.92 -28.96
CA LEU A 510 -0.61 -7.48 -29.21
C LEU A 510 0.00 -7.20 -30.58
N ALA A 511 0.98 -8.02 -31.04
CA ALA A 511 1.54 -7.95 -32.38
C ALA A 511 0.46 -8.19 -33.46
N ALA A 512 -0.36 -9.22 -33.26
CA ALA A 512 -1.48 -9.50 -34.18
C ALA A 512 -2.49 -8.34 -34.25
N LEU A 513 -2.85 -7.73 -33.12
CA LEU A 513 -3.71 -6.54 -33.07
C LEU A 513 -3.14 -5.36 -33.88
N ARG A 514 -1.81 -5.20 -33.88
CA ARG A 514 -1.12 -4.17 -34.69
C ARG A 514 -0.95 -4.53 -36.15
N GLY A 515 -1.22 -5.77 -36.55
CA GLY A 515 -0.95 -6.29 -37.88
C GLY A 515 0.51 -6.64 -38.14
N ASP A 516 1.35 -6.71 -37.09
CA ASP A 516 2.75 -7.17 -37.16
C ASP A 516 2.78 -8.70 -37.14
N LYS A 517 2.49 -9.28 -38.31
CA LYS A 517 2.37 -10.73 -38.46
C LYS A 517 3.68 -11.46 -38.21
N GLU A 518 4.82 -10.88 -38.59
CA GLU A 518 6.13 -11.50 -38.38
C GLU A 518 6.44 -11.72 -36.92
N ARG A 519 6.24 -10.68 -36.08
CA ARG A 519 6.40 -10.81 -34.64
C ARG A 519 5.34 -11.69 -34.01
N ALA A 520 4.08 -11.60 -34.45
CA ALA A 520 3.02 -12.45 -33.95
C ALA A 520 3.34 -13.94 -34.10
N ASP A 521 3.75 -14.37 -35.31
CA ASP A 521 4.09 -15.76 -35.59
C ASP A 521 5.36 -16.22 -34.83
N LEU A 522 6.40 -15.36 -34.77
CA LEU A 522 7.63 -15.64 -34.04
C LEU A 522 7.40 -15.82 -32.53
N TRP A 523 6.71 -14.86 -31.92
CA TRP A 523 6.48 -14.85 -30.48
C TRP A 523 5.50 -15.95 -30.06
N TRP A 524 4.52 -16.27 -30.91
CA TRP A 524 3.65 -17.41 -30.71
C TRP A 524 4.41 -18.74 -30.71
N SER A 525 5.32 -18.95 -31.66
CA SER A 525 6.15 -20.15 -31.71
C SER A 525 7.02 -20.29 -30.45
N ALA A 526 7.57 -19.18 -29.97
CA ALA A 526 8.33 -19.15 -28.72
C ALA A 526 7.45 -19.46 -27.49
N ALA A 527 6.23 -18.93 -27.46
CA ALA A 527 5.29 -19.25 -26.39
C ALA A 527 4.99 -20.74 -26.31
N LEU A 528 4.78 -21.41 -27.45
CA LEU A 528 4.59 -22.86 -27.50
C LEU A 528 5.81 -23.64 -26.98
N GLU A 529 7.02 -23.19 -27.35
CA GLU A 529 8.27 -23.83 -26.90
C GLU A 529 8.43 -23.68 -25.37
N ILE A 530 8.25 -22.47 -24.82
CA ILE A 530 8.35 -22.22 -23.37
C ILE A 530 7.30 -23.03 -22.61
N HIS A 531 6.06 -23.08 -23.11
CA HIS A 531 4.98 -23.84 -22.49
C HIS A 531 5.31 -25.33 -22.39
N ALA A 532 5.80 -25.94 -23.48
CA ALA A 532 6.20 -27.33 -23.52
C ALA A 532 7.35 -27.60 -22.54
N ASP A 533 8.38 -26.74 -22.52
CA ASP A 533 9.53 -26.87 -21.62
C ASP A 533 9.12 -26.84 -20.14
N VAL A 534 8.22 -25.91 -19.77
CA VAL A 534 7.71 -25.85 -18.38
C VAL A 534 6.90 -27.10 -18.03
N CYS A 535 6.04 -27.58 -18.95
CA CYS A 535 5.27 -28.80 -18.72
C CYS A 535 6.13 -30.04 -18.56
N ASP A 536 7.28 -30.10 -19.26
CA ASP A 536 8.18 -31.24 -19.23
C ASP A 536 9.14 -31.22 -18.02
N ASN A 537 9.53 -30.03 -17.52
CA ASN A 537 10.63 -29.91 -16.55
C ASN A 537 10.19 -29.42 -15.16
N ALA A 538 9.02 -28.79 -15.03
CA ALA A 538 8.58 -28.18 -13.76
C ALA A 538 7.70 -29.06 -12.89
N LEU A 539 7.27 -30.24 -13.38
CA LEU A 539 6.46 -31.16 -12.60
C LEU A 539 7.32 -31.97 -11.63
N SER A 540 6.88 -32.00 -10.37
CA SER A 540 7.42 -32.90 -9.34
C SER A 540 7.00 -34.35 -9.62
N ASP A 541 7.69 -35.31 -8.99
CA ASP A 541 7.29 -36.73 -8.99
C ASP A 541 5.90 -36.97 -8.41
N LYS A 542 5.35 -36.00 -7.64
CA LYS A 542 4.02 -36.04 -7.04
C LYS A 542 2.91 -35.48 -7.94
N GLY A 543 3.26 -34.96 -9.14
CA GLY A 543 2.31 -34.50 -10.15
C GLY A 543 1.81 -33.07 -10.01
N TYR A 544 2.40 -32.26 -9.12
CA TYR A 544 2.18 -30.82 -9.05
C TYR A 544 3.37 -30.03 -9.62
N PHE A 545 3.17 -28.78 -9.99
CA PHE A 545 4.26 -27.89 -10.37
C PHE A 545 5.10 -27.52 -9.13
N ALA A 546 6.41 -27.71 -9.23
CA ALA A 546 7.38 -27.38 -8.19
C ALA A 546 7.94 -25.97 -8.34
N GLN A 547 8.55 -25.43 -7.28
CA GLN A 547 9.18 -24.09 -7.24
C GLN A 547 10.18 -23.89 -8.37
N SER A 548 11.04 -24.86 -8.61
CA SER A 548 12.08 -24.83 -9.63
C SER A 548 12.26 -26.21 -10.29
N TYR A 549 12.85 -26.23 -11.46
CA TYR A 549 13.13 -27.46 -12.21
C TYR A 549 13.97 -28.44 -11.39
N GLY A 550 13.55 -29.71 -11.39
CA GLY A 550 14.23 -30.76 -10.66
C GLY A 550 14.07 -30.72 -9.15
N SER A 551 13.11 -29.96 -8.64
CA SER A 551 12.74 -29.85 -7.21
C SER A 551 11.36 -30.44 -6.95
N ASP A 552 11.09 -30.82 -5.69
CA ASP A 552 9.75 -31.15 -5.20
C ASP A 552 9.22 -30.07 -4.23
N GLU A 553 9.91 -28.94 -4.09
CA GLU A 553 9.54 -27.84 -3.22
C GLU A 553 8.32 -27.10 -3.76
N LEU A 554 7.40 -26.72 -2.86
CA LEU A 554 6.22 -25.92 -3.21
C LEU A 554 6.52 -24.42 -3.15
N ASP A 555 5.82 -23.67 -3.97
CA ASP A 555 5.92 -22.20 -4.05
C ASP A 555 4.52 -21.59 -4.25
N ALA A 556 4.15 -20.66 -3.37
CA ALA A 556 2.84 -20.01 -3.41
C ALA A 556 2.63 -19.11 -4.66
N SER A 557 3.68 -18.69 -5.37
CA SER A 557 3.54 -17.96 -6.63
C SER A 557 2.82 -18.78 -7.71
N LEU A 558 2.89 -20.12 -7.62
CA LEU A 558 2.23 -21.04 -8.55
C LEU A 558 0.68 -21.04 -8.40
N LEU A 559 0.14 -20.46 -7.35
CA LEU A 559 -1.29 -20.15 -7.22
C LEU A 559 -1.80 -19.19 -8.28
N LEU A 560 -0.90 -18.46 -8.94
CA LEU A 560 -1.24 -17.54 -10.03
C LEU A 560 -1.39 -18.23 -11.40
N LEU A 561 -0.93 -19.48 -11.56
CA LEU A 561 -0.95 -20.19 -12.83
C LEU A 561 -2.33 -20.29 -13.49
N PRO A 562 -3.42 -20.69 -12.77
CA PRO A 562 -4.75 -20.77 -13.37
C PRO A 562 -5.21 -19.39 -13.85
N ARG A 563 -4.91 -18.34 -13.09
CA ARG A 563 -5.28 -16.97 -13.44
C ARG A 563 -4.49 -16.41 -14.63
N LEU A 564 -3.25 -16.78 -14.81
CA LEU A 564 -2.43 -16.42 -15.98
C LEU A 564 -2.86 -17.17 -17.25
N GLY A 565 -3.67 -18.22 -17.11
CA GLY A 565 -4.13 -19.04 -18.23
C GLY A 565 -3.01 -19.92 -18.82
N PHE A 566 -2.05 -20.29 -18.00
CA PHE A 566 -0.97 -21.19 -18.41
C PHE A 566 -1.50 -22.57 -18.81
N LEU A 567 -2.42 -23.11 -18.02
CA LEU A 567 -3.22 -24.30 -18.30
C LEU A 567 -4.68 -24.04 -17.89
N PRO A 568 -5.64 -24.81 -18.45
CA PRO A 568 -7.03 -24.75 -18.00
C PRO A 568 -7.15 -25.01 -16.49
N PRO A 569 -8.07 -24.34 -15.76
CA PRO A 569 -8.29 -24.61 -14.34
C PRO A 569 -8.70 -26.08 -14.02
N GLU A 570 -9.26 -26.77 -14.99
CA GLU A 570 -9.68 -28.16 -14.90
C GLU A 570 -8.51 -29.16 -15.10
N ASP A 571 -7.31 -28.69 -15.47
CA ASP A 571 -6.14 -29.55 -15.64
C ASP A 571 -5.70 -30.13 -14.30
N ASP A 572 -5.51 -31.45 -14.25
CA ASP A 572 -5.17 -32.18 -13.03
C ASP A 572 -3.89 -31.65 -12.36
N ARG A 573 -2.91 -31.15 -13.13
CA ARG A 573 -1.65 -30.58 -12.62
C ARG A 573 -1.90 -29.26 -11.88
N ILE A 574 -2.79 -28.39 -12.42
CA ILE A 574 -3.21 -27.16 -11.77
C ILE A 574 -3.93 -27.46 -10.46
N ARG A 575 -4.90 -28.38 -10.51
CA ARG A 575 -5.65 -28.77 -9.31
C ARG A 575 -4.72 -29.36 -8.25
N ALA A 576 -3.81 -30.27 -8.63
CA ALA A 576 -2.82 -30.87 -7.74
C ALA A 576 -1.94 -29.80 -7.10
N THR A 577 -1.45 -28.80 -7.87
CA THR A 577 -0.61 -27.71 -7.38
C THR A 577 -1.35 -26.86 -6.34
N VAL A 578 -2.56 -26.41 -6.63
CA VAL A 578 -3.36 -25.58 -5.72
C VAL A 578 -3.66 -26.33 -4.42
N LEU A 579 -4.07 -27.59 -4.50
CA LEU A 579 -4.40 -28.40 -3.32
C LEU A 579 -3.15 -28.76 -2.50
N ALA A 580 -2.00 -29.01 -3.13
CA ALA A 580 -0.74 -29.26 -2.42
C ALA A 580 -0.31 -28.01 -1.62
N ILE A 581 -0.35 -26.83 -2.25
CA ILE A 581 -0.05 -25.55 -1.57
C ILE A 581 -1.04 -25.31 -0.43
N ALA A 582 -2.34 -25.51 -0.64
CA ALA A 582 -3.36 -25.38 0.39
C ALA A 582 -3.15 -26.33 1.58
N SER A 583 -2.57 -27.51 1.34
CA SER A 583 -2.32 -28.51 2.39
C SER A 583 -0.98 -28.33 3.10
N GLU A 584 0.09 -28.00 2.37
CA GLU A 584 1.48 -28.10 2.87
C GLU A 584 2.11 -26.72 3.18
N LEU A 585 1.63 -25.63 2.54
CA LEU A 585 2.12 -24.27 2.81
C LEU A 585 1.16 -23.44 3.68
N SER A 586 0.03 -24.00 4.15
CA SER A 586 -0.94 -23.24 4.96
C SER A 586 -0.86 -23.59 6.44
N ASP A 587 -0.98 -22.56 7.28
CA ASP A 587 -1.30 -22.68 8.70
C ASP A 587 -2.65 -21.96 8.95
N GLY A 588 -3.72 -22.74 9.12
CA GLY A 588 -5.07 -22.24 9.21
C GLY A 588 -5.54 -21.54 7.92
N ALA A 589 -5.70 -20.22 7.96
CA ALA A 589 -6.07 -19.40 6.80
C ALA A 589 -4.87 -18.73 6.13
N PHE A 590 -3.70 -18.85 6.70
CA PHE A 590 -2.51 -18.13 6.30
C PHE A 590 -1.57 -19.01 5.49
N VAL A 591 -0.98 -18.47 4.42
CA VAL A 591 -0.15 -19.21 3.47
C VAL A 591 1.26 -18.63 3.47
N TYR A 592 2.27 -19.48 3.64
CA TYR A 592 3.69 -19.13 3.50
C TYR A 592 4.07 -19.03 2.03
N ARG A 593 5.08 -18.23 1.71
CA ARG A 593 5.64 -18.13 0.35
C ARG A 593 6.20 -19.48 -0.10
N TYR A 594 6.99 -20.09 0.75
CA TYR A 594 7.65 -21.40 0.65
C TYR A 594 8.02 -21.85 2.06
N ARG A 595 8.63 -23.02 2.17
CA ARG A 595 9.12 -23.55 3.44
C ARG A 595 10.56 -23.08 3.67
N THR A 596 10.78 -22.13 4.60
CA THR A 596 12.13 -21.61 4.94
C THR A 596 13.06 -22.65 5.59
N ASP A 597 12.51 -23.73 6.12
CA ASP A 597 13.26 -24.84 6.69
C ASP A 597 13.77 -25.85 5.64
N VAL A 598 13.31 -25.73 4.39
CA VAL A 598 13.66 -26.63 3.27
C VAL A 598 14.30 -25.84 2.12
N THR A 599 13.73 -24.69 1.74
CA THR A 599 14.19 -23.86 0.63
C THR A 599 15.39 -23.03 1.04
N ASP A 600 16.52 -23.17 0.33
CA ASP A 600 17.67 -22.27 0.46
C ASP A 600 17.38 -20.95 -0.24
N ASP A 601 17.02 -19.95 0.55
CA ASP A 601 16.81 -18.57 0.09
C ASP A 601 18.03 -17.64 0.32
N GLY A 602 19.12 -18.19 0.87
CA GLY A 602 20.34 -17.45 1.21
C GLY A 602 20.28 -16.70 2.53
N LEU A 603 19.30 -16.97 3.42
CA LEU A 603 19.09 -16.31 4.71
C LEU A 603 19.12 -17.28 5.91
N GLU A 604 19.87 -18.37 5.82
CA GLU A 604 20.15 -19.34 6.89
C GLU A 604 18.88 -19.88 7.62
N GLY A 605 17.79 -20.16 6.86
CA GLY A 605 16.60 -20.80 7.41
C GLY A 605 15.89 -20.00 8.52
N GLN A 606 16.04 -18.70 8.56
CA GLN A 606 15.32 -17.85 9.52
C GLN A 606 13.82 -17.90 9.21
N PRO A 607 12.96 -18.14 10.23
CA PRO A 607 11.54 -18.16 10.04
C PRO A 607 11.03 -16.78 9.63
N GLU A 608 9.92 -16.78 8.91
CA GLU A 608 9.14 -15.60 8.52
C GLU A 608 7.68 -15.83 8.89
N GLY A 609 6.84 -14.78 8.84
CA GLY A 609 5.41 -14.88 8.94
C GLY A 609 4.80 -15.52 7.69
N SER A 610 3.49 -15.73 7.71
CA SER A 610 2.75 -16.11 6.50
C SER A 610 2.58 -14.88 5.60
N PHE A 611 2.77 -15.05 4.30
CA PHE A 611 2.67 -13.95 3.34
C PHE A 611 1.19 -13.68 3.00
N THR A 612 0.69 -12.51 3.41
CA THR A 612 -0.74 -12.22 3.36
C THR A 612 -1.28 -12.22 1.92
N ALA A 613 -0.52 -11.74 0.95
CA ALA A 613 -0.89 -11.79 -0.47
C ALA A 613 -1.06 -13.22 -0.98
N CYS A 614 -0.17 -14.17 -0.59
CA CYS A 614 -0.28 -15.58 -0.95
C CYS A 614 -1.57 -16.20 -0.41
N SER A 615 -1.97 -15.81 0.80
CA SER A 615 -3.23 -16.26 1.40
C SER A 615 -4.45 -15.84 0.57
N PHE A 616 -4.46 -14.61 0.02
CA PHE A 616 -5.49 -14.15 -0.91
C PHE A 616 -5.36 -14.78 -2.31
N TRP A 617 -4.13 -15.09 -2.77
CA TRP A 617 -3.96 -15.83 -4.03
C TRP A 617 -4.55 -17.24 -3.94
N LEU A 618 -4.42 -17.91 -2.79
CA LEU A 618 -5.07 -19.20 -2.57
C LEU A 618 -6.59 -19.10 -2.69
N VAL A 619 -7.22 -18.07 -2.13
CA VAL A 619 -8.67 -17.83 -2.30
C VAL A 619 -9.03 -17.77 -3.78
N SER A 620 -8.30 -16.97 -4.56
CA SER A 620 -8.53 -16.84 -6.01
C SER A 620 -8.34 -18.17 -6.75
N ALA A 621 -7.27 -18.90 -6.43
CA ALA A 621 -6.97 -20.20 -7.06
C ALA A 621 -8.03 -21.26 -6.74
N LEU A 622 -8.53 -21.29 -5.50
CA LEU A 622 -9.61 -22.19 -5.09
C LEU A 622 -10.92 -21.90 -5.85
N VAL A 623 -11.24 -20.62 -6.09
CA VAL A 623 -12.40 -20.25 -6.94
C VAL A 623 -12.22 -20.78 -8.35
N GLU A 624 -11.03 -20.61 -8.95
CA GLU A 624 -10.74 -21.05 -10.32
C GLU A 624 -10.85 -22.59 -10.48
N ILE A 625 -10.38 -23.39 -9.50
CA ILE A 625 -10.49 -24.86 -9.56
C ILE A 625 -11.84 -25.39 -9.06
N GLY A 626 -12.82 -24.51 -8.78
CA GLY A 626 -14.19 -24.88 -8.41
C GLY A 626 -14.43 -25.18 -6.92
N GLU A 627 -13.47 -24.96 -6.03
CA GLU A 627 -13.58 -25.17 -4.57
C GLU A 627 -14.17 -23.94 -3.85
N LEU A 628 -15.36 -23.47 -4.29
CA LEU A 628 -15.95 -22.21 -3.86
C LEU A 628 -16.22 -22.11 -2.36
N GLU A 629 -16.71 -23.17 -1.70
CA GLU A 629 -16.99 -23.16 -0.26
C GLU A 629 -15.70 -23.02 0.57
N GLN A 630 -14.62 -23.67 0.12
CA GLN A 630 -13.31 -23.52 0.76
C GLN A 630 -12.76 -22.12 0.54
N ALA A 631 -12.85 -21.58 -0.69
CA ALA A 631 -12.45 -20.22 -1.03
C ALA A 631 -13.18 -19.18 -0.18
N ARG A 632 -14.50 -19.32 -0.03
CA ARG A 632 -15.32 -18.42 0.79
C ARG A 632 -14.90 -18.45 2.26
N THR A 633 -14.78 -19.64 2.84
CA THR A 633 -14.38 -19.83 4.24
C THR A 633 -12.99 -19.21 4.50
N GLN A 634 -12.07 -19.41 3.57
CA GLN A 634 -10.72 -18.83 3.61
C GLN A 634 -10.80 -17.30 3.55
N CYS A 635 -11.57 -16.75 2.59
CA CYS A 635 -11.75 -15.31 2.40
C CYS A 635 -12.35 -14.65 3.64
N GLU A 636 -13.39 -15.23 4.26
CA GLU A 636 -14.00 -14.72 5.50
C GLU A 636 -12.99 -14.59 6.64
N LYS A 637 -12.12 -15.59 6.82
CA LYS A 637 -11.08 -15.55 7.84
C LYS A 637 -10.04 -14.46 7.56
N LEU A 638 -9.59 -14.33 6.30
CA LEU A 638 -8.63 -13.30 5.91
C LEU A 638 -9.20 -11.89 6.03
N VAL A 639 -10.47 -11.69 5.64
CA VAL A 639 -11.17 -10.41 5.84
C VAL A 639 -11.26 -10.06 7.34
N GLY A 640 -11.49 -11.06 8.19
CA GLY A 640 -11.49 -10.89 9.64
C GLY A 640 -10.12 -10.59 10.26
N ALA A 641 -9.02 -10.83 9.54
CA ALA A 641 -7.66 -10.55 9.98
C ALA A 641 -7.19 -9.13 9.67
N ALA A 642 -8.01 -8.29 9.02
CA ALA A 642 -7.70 -6.88 8.81
C ALA A 642 -7.42 -6.15 10.12
N SER A 643 -6.58 -5.13 10.08
CA SER A 643 -6.47 -4.19 11.20
C SER A 643 -7.81 -3.53 11.50
N THR A 644 -7.97 -2.92 12.66
CA THR A 644 -9.20 -2.19 13.03
C THR A 644 -9.54 -1.05 12.07
N LEU A 645 -8.58 -0.62 11.27
CA LEU A 645 -8.72 0.42 10.24
C LEU A 645 -8.85 -0.15 8.82
N GLY A 646 -8.97 -1.47 8.66
CA GLY A 646 -9.09 -2.15 7.38
C GLY A 646 -7.80 -2.18 6.57
N LEU A 647 -6.63 -2.09 7.22
CA LEU A 647 -5.31 -2.13 6.58
C LEU A 647 -4.63 -3.49 6.83
N TYR A 648 -3.68 -3.83 5.94
CA TYR A 648 -2.87 -5.04 6.04
C TYR A 648 -1.39 -4.75 5.90
N GLY A 649 -0.58 -5.47 6.67
CA GLY A 649 0.86 -5.58 6.46
C GLY A 649 1.20 -6.62 5.41
N GLU A 650 2.49 -6.79 5.22
CA GLU A 650 3.07 -7.80 4.33
C GLU A 650 2.75 -9.22 4.77
N GLU A 651 2.94 -9.47 6.06
CA GLU A 651 2.81 -10.78 6.65
C GLU A 651 1.93 -10.77 7.89
N ILE A 652 1.46 -11.95 8.26
CA ILE A 652 0.75 -12.21 9.52
C ILE A 652 1.39 -13.44 10.18
N ASP A 653 1.70 -13.32 11.47
CA ASP A 653 2.08 -14.46 12.29
C ASP A 653 0.84 -15.34 12.55
N PRO A 654 0.77 -16.57 12.02
CA PRO A 654 -0.40 -17.43 12.18
C PRO A 654 -0.74 -17.76 13.64
N THR A 655 0.26 -17.79 14.51
CA THR A 655 0.10 -18.16 15.93
C THR A 655 -0.53 -17.04 16.74
N THR A 656 -0.10 -15.79 16.47
CA THR A 656 -0.50 -14.63 17.28
C THR A 656 -1.47 -13.68 16.56
N SER A 657 -1.69 -13.88 15.26
CA SER A 657 -2.43 -13.01 14.35
C SER A 657 -1.88 -11.58 14.31
N ARG A 658 -0.59 -11.38 14.60
CA ARG A 658 0.08 -10.08 14.50
C ARG A 658 0.50 -9.82 13.07
N HIS A 659 0.26 -8.59 12.61
CA HIS A 659 0.84 -8.12 11.35
C HIS A 659 2.33 -7.89 11.50
N LEU A 660 3.06 -8.30 10.47
CA LEU A 660 4.50 -8.22 10.35
C LEU A 660 4.87 -7.61 8.99
N GLY A 661 6.16 -7.27 8.83
CA GLY A 661 6.67 -6.67 7.60
C GLY A 661 6.19 -5.23 7.40
N ASN A 662 6.48 -4.67 6.23
CA ASN A 662 6.16 -3.28 5.90
C ASN A 662 4.65 -3.03 5.79
N PHE A 663 4.20 -1.81 6.16
CA PHE A 663 2.78 -1.53 6.40
C PHE A 663 2.37 -0.11 5.98
N PRO A 664 1.17 0.07 5.35
CA PRO A 664 0.39 -0.98 4.70
C PRO A 664 1.07 -1.43 3.40
N GLN A 665 0.89 -2.70 2.99
CA GLN A 665 1.53 -3.24 1.79
C GLN A 665 0.59 -3.25 0.58
N ALA A 666 1.07 -2.73 -0.54
CA ALA A 666 0.31 -2.66 -1.80
C ALA A 666 -0.09 -4.04 -2.33
N LEU A 667 0.88 -4.99 -2.38
CA LEU A 667 0.66 -6.34 -2.91
C LEU A 667 -0.46 -7.09 -2.17
N THR A 668 -0.54 -6.92 -0.85
CA THR A 668 -1.60 -7.51 -0.04
C THR A 668 -2.97 -6.90 -0.34
N HIS A 669 -3.07 -5.57 -0.41
CA HIS A 669 -4.33 -4.89 -0.72
C HIS A 669 -4.85 -5.19 -2.13
N LEU A 670 -3.95 -5.31 -3.13
CA LEU A 670 -4.36 -5.74 -4.46
C LEU A 670 -4.85 -7.20 -4.50
N ALA A 671 -4.15 -8.09 -3.79
CA ALA A 671 -4.52 -9.50 -3.72
C ALA A 671 -5.90 -9.67 -3.04
N LEU A 672 -6.16 -8.91 -1.98
CA LEU A 672 -7.47 -8.82 -1.33
C LEU A 672 -8.57 -8.40 -2.31
N ILE A 673 -8.39 -7.29 -3.05
CA ILE A 673 -9.41 -6.81 -4.00
C ILE A 673 -9.76 -7.91 -4.99
N ASN A 674 -8.74 -8.55 -5.57
CA ASN A 674 -8.95 -9.62 -6.53
C ASN A 674 -9.67 -10.83 -5.94
N ALA A 675 -9.24 -11.31 -4.77
CA ALA A 675 -9.82 -12.49 -4.12
C ALA A 675 -11.27 -12.27 -3.71
N VAL A 676 -11.55 -11.13 -3.08
CA VAL A 676 -12.90 -10.76 -2.64
C VAL A 676 -13.86 -10.64 -3.83
N LEU A 677 -13.43 -9.98 -4.91
CA LEU A 677 -14.25 -9.87 -6.13
C LEU A 677 -14.51 -11.23 -6.77
N HIS A 678 -13.50 -12.13 -6.83
CA HIS A 678 -13.66 -13.49 -7.36
C HIS A 678 -14.71 -14.30 -6.59
N VAL A 679 -14.68 -14.25 -5.24
CA VAL A 679 -15.67 -14.94 -4.42
C VAL A 679 -17.07 -14.37 -4.66
N ILE A 680 -17.23 -13.05 -4.64
CA ILE A 680 -18.52 -12.38 -4.86
C ILE A 680 -19.11 -12.76 -6.21
N GLU A 681 -18.30 -12.74 -7.27
CA GLU A 681 -18.76 -13.09 -8.62
C GLU A 681 -19.13 -14.56 -8.75
N ALA A 682 -18.35 -15.48 -8.14
CA ALA A 682 -18.67 -16.89 -8.15
C ALA A 682 -19.99 -17.18 -7.42
N GLU A 683 -20.23 -16.54 -6.27
CA GLU A 683 -21.51 -16.61 -5.54
C GLU A 683 -22.69 -16.11 -6.38
N GLN A 684 -22.50 -14.97 -7.10
CA GLN A 684 -23.55 -14.42 -7.95
C GLN A 684 -23.91 -15.33 -9.12
N ARG A 685 -22.90 -15.99 -9.73
CA ARG A 685 -23.12 -16.99 -10.79
C ARG A 685 -23.90 -18.21 -10.27
N THR A 686 -23.54 -18.72 -9.10
CA THR A 686 -24.22 -19.85 -8.47
C THR A 686 -25.66 -19.53 -8.12
N ASN A 687 -25.96 -18.28 -7.73
CA ASN A 687 -27.31 -17.83 -7.39
C ASN A 687 -28.16 -17.39 -8.61
N GLY A 688 -27.69 -17.63 -9.85
CA GLY A 688 -28.43 -17.34 -11.08
C GLY A 688 -28.64 -15.84 -11.35
N LYS A 689 -27.92 -14.94 -10.69
CA LYS A 689 -27.94 -13.51 -10.99
C LYS A 689 -27.11 -13.24 -12.24
N SER A 690 -27.76 -12.70 -13.28
CA SER A 690 -27.07 -12.22 -14.47
C SER A 690 -26.10 -11.11 -14.07
N ILE A 691 -24.82 -11.35 -14.23
CA ILE A 691 -23.80 -10.32 -14.11
C ILE A 691 -23.88 -9.51 -15.41
N GLY A 692 -24.15 -8.19 -15.30
CA GLY A 692 -24.12 -7.30 -16.47
C GLY A 692 -22.72 -7.28 -17.11
N PRO A 693 -22.56 -6.78 -18.34
CA PRO A 693 -21.32 -6.87 -19.12
C PRO A 693 -20.10 -6.12 -18.54
N ALA A 694 -20.22 -5.52 -17.37
CA ALA A 694 -19.12 -4.87 -16.66
C ALA A 694 -18.48 -5.87 -15.70
N GLY A 695 -17.42 -6.54 -16.13
CA GLY A 695 -16.53 -7.30 -15.28
C GLY A 695 -16.83 -8.79 -15.19
N SER A 696 -16.91 -9.49 -16.31
CA SER A 696 -16.68 -10.94 -16.29
C SER A 696 -15.18 -11.17 -16.25
N PRO A 697 -14.58 -11.56 -15.12
CA PRO A 697 -13.22 -12.07 -15.11
C PRO A 697 -13.21 -13.58 -15.25
N SER A 698 -13.99 -14.15 -16.10
CA SER A 698 -13.58 -15.39 -16.71
C SER A 698 -12.67 -15.01 -17.87
N TRP A 699 -11.40 -14.89 -17.58
CA TRP A 699 -10.29 -14.71 -18.51
C TRP A 699 -10.44 -15.60 -19.74
N TRP A 700 -11.10 -16.72 -19.56
CA TRP A 700 -11.41 -17.73 -20.55
C TRP A 700 -12.66 -17.46 -21.35
N SER A 701 -13.67 -16.79 -20.80
CA SER A 701 -14.93 -16.55 -21.50
C SER A 701 -14.96 -15.25 -22.30
N ALA A 702 -14.07 -14.29 -21.99
CA ALA A 702 -13.96 -13.02 -22.72
C ALA A 702 -13.00 -13.08 -23.92
N ALA A 703 -12.07 -14.03 -23.98
CA ALA A 703 -11.49 -14.47 -25.23
C ALA A 703 -12.60 -15.20 -25.99
N GLY A 704 -13.27 -14.47 -26.89
CA GLY A 704 -14.31 -15.06 -27.73
C GLY A 704 -13.84 -16.39 -28.28
N LYS A 705 -14.71 -17.39 -28.33
CA LYS A 705 -14.43 -18.73 -28.87
C LYS A 705 -13.88 -18.71 -30.31
N ASP A 706 -13.90 -17.54 -30.95
CA ASP A 706 -13.53 -17.36 -32.36
C ASP A 706 -12.13 -16.79 -32.61
N ASP A 707 -11.39 -16.25 -31.57
CA ASP A 707 -10.07 -15.67 -31.77
C ASP A 707 -8.91 -16.58 -31.33
N ARG A 708 -9.18 -17.82 -31.01
CA ARG A 708 -8.12 -18.81 -30.74
C ARG A 708 -7.62 -19.41 -32.05
N PRO A 709 -6.34 -19.34 -32.35
CA PRO A 709 -5.74 -20.44 -33.07
C PRO A 709 -5.94 -21.68 -32.19
N ASN A 710 -6.43 -22.78 -32.76
CA ASN A 710 -6.86 -24.03 -32.09
C ASN A 710 -6.14 -24.31 -30.77
N PRO A 711 -6.86 -24.80 -29.74
CA PRO A 711 -6.20 -25.22 -28.51
C PRO A 711 -5.10 -26.23 -28.84
N ILE A 712 -3.97 -26.09 -28.15
CA ILE A 712 -2.87 -27.07 -28.18
C ILE A 712 -3.46 -28.43 -27.85
N PRO A 713 -3.22 -29.50 -28.66
CA PRO A 713 -3.77 -30.81 -28.45
C PRO A 713 -3.38 -31.42 -27.10
#